data_6d1ba50796fa6b61065667b7b0fd3bc1
#
_entry.id   6d1ba50796fa6b61065667b7b0fd3bc1
#
_cell.length_a   1.000
_cell.length_b   1.000
_cell.length_c   1.000
_cell.angle_alpha   90.00
_cell.angle_beta   90.00
_cell.angle_gamma   90.00
#
_symmetry.space_group_name_H-M   'P 1'
#
loop_
_entity.id
_entity.type
_entity.pdbx_description
1 polymer ?
#
loop_
_entity_poly.entity_id
_entity_poly.type
_entity_poly.pdbx_seq_one_letter_code
_entity_poly.pdbx_strand_id
1 'polypeptide(L)'
;MKHCPQCNRFESDEALKFCRVDGAMLVTESSRLADEAGTTQLASDASEVHTSILPNRTNANADRQTTATIADPQQPALVKTRNPGESRQRRNIFIGVVVLIVALLGVVFAFRQFVFVPRFAVAHFADMKIMRVTTEGNVDSVTISPDGKYIAYSLEESGKRSLWTKHLGTGSRVQIVPPVESLEMNASTFSPDGGYVYYTRVDEQNPKGAVYQVPVLGGVTPKKILSDVSQPVSISPDGKQIAFGRFHLANPEDELLVADVDGSNERSLVKLAEPDWLSGASAAWSPDGKMLAVGYGSSNARDPNLAAGSYSMTIAAVSVANPKLKSLTSRGWPYTGNVAWLSDGSGVVFVAREQRLAPLQIWQASYPEGEPRRLTNDLNSYDYYSLSLTADGRALVAVQTDPVSNIWVGPSGDSSQLRAVTSRRNVQEGHYGLVWTPAGKLVYDSDVTRKASIWMVNVDGREPKSLTDGANDDFMPEVSSDGRCVVFGSTRRGFQLWRINMDGSNPIQLTHETGAPTFSITPDSRWVIYSLYQGGIFKVSIDGGKPIELIAKGNLRYPQVSPDGKLLAYAFDDEKTKRPKIAVIQFDGGSLVKTFELPVSTGTSFYESSFYHGFHWSSNGAALIYVNTLSGVSNLWRQPLDGGAVTQITTFKSDIIYNFAYSPDGRQLAVSRGNHTRDAVLISEAK
;
A
#
# COMPACT_ATOMS: atom_id res chain seq x y z
N MET A 1 -9.15 1.86 43.74
CA MET A 1 -9.18 2.52 42.42
C MET A 1 -7.82 2.35 41.73
N LYS A 2 -7.82 2.08 40.46
CA LYS A 2 -6.60 1.98 39.66
C LYS A 2 -6.44 3.23 38.81
N HIS A 3 -5.22 3.64 38.56
CA HIS A 3 -4.87 4.87 37.87
C HIS A 3 -4.03 4.55 36.64
N CYS A 4 -4.33 5.22 35.53
CA CYS A 4 -3.53 5.11 34.31
C CYS A 4 -2.34 6.07 34.35
N PRO A 5 -1.10 5.59 34.29
CA PRO A 5 0.08 6.45 34.35
C PRO A 5 0.25 7.32 33.09
N GLN A 6 -0.43 7.00 32.00
CA GLN A 6 -0.28 7.67 30.72
C GLN A 6 -1.31 8.78 30.50
N CYS A 7 -2.60 8.53 30.79
CA CYS A 7 -3.66 9.55 30.61
C CYS A 7 -4.22 10.13 31.90
N ASN A 8 -3.67 9.75 33.03
CA ASN A 8 -4.02 10.22 34.41
C ASN A 8 -5.47 9.93 34.85
N ARG A 9 -6.15 8.98 34.18
CA ARG A 9 -7.54 8.61 34.45
C ARG A 9 -7.64 7.56 35.54
N PHE A 10 -8.64 7.71 36.44
CA PHE A 10 -8.94 6.73 37.46
C PHE A 10 -10.05 5.79 37.00
N GLU A 11 -9.85 4.49 37.21
CA GLU A 11 -10.83 3.44 36.94
C GLU A 11 -11.30 2.81 38.25
N SER A 12 -12.60 2.77 38.42
CA SER A 12 -13.24 2.21 39.62
C SER A 12 -13.43 0.69 39.56
N ASP A 13 -13.30 0.08 38.37
CA ASP A 13 -13.43 -1.34 38.16
C ASP A 13 -12.11 -2.06 38.50
N GLU A 14 -12.10 -2.75 39.64
CA GLU A 14 -10.91 -3.45 40.16
C GLU A 14 -10.49 -4.66 39.30
N ALA A 15 -11.37 -5.18 38.48
CA ALA A 15 -11.04 -6.29 37.56
C ALA A 15 -10.25 -5.83 36.31
N LEU A 16 -10.31 -4.54 35.98
CA LEU A 16 -9.59 -3.96 34.87
C LEU A 16 -8.07 -3.96 35.10
N LYS A 17 -7.32 -4.49 34.15
CA LYS A 17 -5.86 -4.48 34.15
C LYS A 17 -5.26 -3.39 33.27
N PHE A 18 -6.01 -2.91 32.28
CA PHE A 18 -5.56 -1.94 31.28
C PHE A 18 -6.55 -0.78 31.17
N CYS A 19 -6.04 0.42 30.88
CA CYS A 19 -6.84 1.61 30.64
C CYS A 19 -7.70 1.45 29.39
N ARG A 20 -8.99 1.84 29.47
CA ARG A 20 -9.93 1.75 28.34
C ARG A 20 -9.68 2.78 27.24
N VAL A 21 -8.85 3.78 27.49
CA VAL A 21 -8.60 4.90 26.58
C VAL A 21 -7.31 4.72 25.78
N ASP A 22 -6.23 4.30 26.43
CA ASP A 22 -4.89 4.24 25.83
C ASP A 22 -4.24 2.84 25.92
N GLY A 23 -4.90 1.87 26.56
CA GLY A 23 -4.41 0.50 26.72
C GLY A 23 -3.24 0.33 27.69
N ALA A 24 -2.81 1.38 28.39
CA ALA A 24 -1.73 1.30 29.36
C ALA A 24 -2.13 0.48 30.59
N MET A 25 -1.18 -0.22 31.19
CA MET A 25 -1.42 -1.01 32.40
C MET A 25 -1.78 -0.08 33.57
N LEU A 26 -2.91 -0.35 34.24
CA LEU A 26 -3.36 0.41 35.40
C LEU A 26 -2.57 0.05 36.65
N VAL A 27 -2.13 1.05 37.38
CA VAL A 27 -1.40 0.88 38.64
C VAL A 27 -2.31 1.19 39.84
N THR A 28 -2.14 0.47 40.93
CA THR A 28 -2.84 0.74 42.19
C THR A 28 -2.06 1.75 43.02
N GLU A 29 -2.74 2.58 43.82
CA GLU A 29 -2.13 3.61 44.65
C GLU A 29 -1.09 3.04 45.66
N SER A 30 -1.21 1.77 46.04
CA SER A 30 -0.24 1.08 46.90
C SER A 30 1.11 0.78 46.25
N SER A 31 1.21 0.80 44.93
CA SER A 31 2.49 0.60 44.21
C SER A 31 3.31 1.90 44.07
N ARG A 32 2.67 3.07 44.26
CA ARG A 32 3.39 4.37 44.21
C ARG A 32 4.27 4.61 45.42
N LEU A 33 3.90 4.06 46.57
CA LEU A 33 4.69 4.19 47.81
C LEU A 33 5.89 3.22 47.88
N ALA A 34 5.93 2.21 47.01
CA ALA A 34 7.05 1.28 46.92
C ALA A 34 8.18 1.78 46.01
N ASP A 35 7.85 2.59 44.99
CA ASP A 35 8.84 3.15 44.07
C ASP A 35 9.54 4.40 44.62
N GLU A 36 8.92 5.14 45.56
CA GLU A 36 9.58 6.28 46.22
C GLU A 36 10.52 5.87 47.39
N ALA A 37 10.44 4.63 47.86
CA ALA A 37 11.29 4.12 48.94
C ALA A 37 12.54 3.35 48.45
N GLY A 38 12.72 3.20 47.14
CA GLY A 38 13.76 2.36 46.53
C GLY A 38 15.02 3.07 46.05
N THR A 39 15.17 4.38 46.22
CA THR A 39 16.34 5.13 45.73
C THR A 39 17.16 5.74 46.84
N THR A 40 17.75 4.91 47.69
CA THR A 40 18.93 5.27 48.50
C THR A 40 19.78 4.04 48.72
N GLN A 41 21.03 4.14 48.25
CA GLN A 41 22.18 3.25 48.42
C GLN A 41 22.34 2.16 47.35
N LEU A 42 23.20 2.49 46.39
CA LEU A 42 24.50 1.80 46.21
C LEU A 42 25.34 2.65 45.24
N ALA A 43 26.26 3.41 45.83
CA ALA A 43 27.45 3.91 45.13
C ALA A 43 28.51 2.82 45.17
N SER A 44 29.13 2.54 44.06
CA SER A 44 30.59 2.42 43.87
C SER A 44 30.92 1.56 42.65
N ASP A 45 31.93 2.12 42.02
CA ASP A 45 32.86 1.54 41.03
C ASP A 45 32.46 1.53 39.55
N ALA A 46 32.81 2.61 38.93
CA ALA A 46 33.99 2.86 38.09
C ALA A 46 34.04 2.06 36.76
N SER A 47 33.80 2.76 35.68
CA SER A 47 34.86 3.01 34.66
C SER A 47 34.30 3.96 33.59
N GLU A 48 34.93 5.12 33.56
CA GLU A 48 34.77 6.17 32.58
C GLU A 48 35.22 5.67 31.20
N VAL A 49 34.42 5.92 30.19
CA VAL A 49 34.90 6.04 28.81
C VAL A 49 34.50 7.42 28.32
N HIS A 50 35.43 8.35 28.38
CA HIS A 50 35.35 9.66 27.74
C HIS A 50 35.34 9.50 26.22
N THR A 51 34.29 9.99 25.58
CA THR A 51 34.34 10.39 24.17
C THR A 51 34.41 11.91 24.11
N SER A 52 35.61 12.40 23.87
CA SER A 52 35.91 13.80 23.59
C SER A 52 35.56 14.17 22.15
N ILE A 53 34.75 15.19 22.01
CA ILE A 53 34.52 15.87 20.73
C ILE A 53 35.66 16.88 20.53
N LEU A 54 36.44 16.71 19.47
CA LEU A 54 37.44 17.67 19.02
C LEU A 54 36.84 18.62 17.97
N PRO A 55 37.06 19.93 18.10
CA PRO A 55 36.75 20.85 17.01
C PRO A 55 37.93 20.94 16.03
N ASN A 56 37.61 20.91 14.78
CA ASN A 56 38.55 20.99 13.67
C ASN A 56 39.06 22.44 13.52
N ARG A 57 40.37 22.62 13.69
CA ARG A 57 41.11 23.83 13.30
C ARG A 57 42.09 23.48 12.20
N THR A 58 41.88 24.04 11.03
CA THR A 58 42.89 24.07 9.97
C THR A 58 43.83 25.22 10.19
N ASN A 59 45.08 24.88 10.47
CA ASN A 59 46.24 25.76 10.39
C ASN A 59 46.88 25.62 9.01
N ALA A 60 47.33 26.73 8.44
CA ALA A 60 48.39 26.73 7.47
C ALA A 60 49.43 27.76 7.85
N ASN A 61 50.57 27.27 8.12
CA ASN A 61 51.91 27.86 8.26
C ASN A 61 52.26 28.81 7.08
N ALA A 62 53.26 29.60 7.10
CA ALA A 62 54.49 29.67 7.89
C ALA A 62 55.31 30.91 7.50
N ASP A 63 56.12 31.36 8.47
CA ASP A 63 57.51 31.82 8.37
C ASP A 63 57.94 32.92 7.38
N ARG A 64 58.50 33.96 7.80
CA ARG A 64 59.82 34.26 8.29
C ARG A 64 60.10 35.79 8.31
N GLN A 65 60.50 36.23 9.48
CA GLN A 65 61.73 36.95 9.84
C GLN A 65 62.08 38.28 9.16
N THR A 66 62.15 39.28 10.06
CA THR A 66 63.25 40.19 10.37
C THR A 66 63.57 41.28 9.32
N THR A 67 63.65 42.51 9.68
CA THR A 67 64.52 43.25 10.56
C THR A 67 64.15 44.74 10.62
N ALA A 68 64.45 45.35 11.73
CA ALA A 68 64.31 46.75 12.02
C ALA A 68 65.29 47.64 11.26
N THR A 69 64.99 48.89 11.00
CA THR A 69 65.91 49.99 11.36
C THR A 69 65.23 51.37 11.11
N ILE A 70 65.17 52.15 12.12
CA ILE A 70 65.20 53.54 12.47
C ILE A 70 65.59 54.51 11.33
N ALA A 71 64.85 55.62 11.19
CA ALA A 71 65.27 57.03 11.35
C ALA A 71 64.31 58.01 10.63
N ASP A 72 63.83 58.93 11.38
CA ASP A 72 63.32 60.29 11.09
C ASP A 72 64.45 61.17 10.51
N PRO A 73 64.29 62.43 9.98
CA PRO A 73 63.16 63.34 9.99
C PRO A 73 63.02 64.27 8.77
N GLN A 74 62.04 65.16 8.90
CA GLN A 74 61.98 66.57 8.37
C GLN A 74 61.11 66.89 7.13
N GLN A 75 60.12 67.65 7.46
CA GLN A 75 59.29 68.61 6.79
C GLN A 75 59.89 69.39 5.60
N PRO A 76 59.09 70.15 4.76
CA PRO A 76 58.00 71.03 5.18
C PRO A 76 56.75 71.08 4.25
N ALA A 77 55.77 71.74 4.80
CA ALA A 77 54.43 72.03 4.29
C ALA A 77 54.38 72.79 3.01
N LEU A 78 53.37 72.48 2.18
CA LEU A 78 52.77 73.39 1.23
C LEU A 78 51.25 73.51 1.42
N VAL A 79 50.88 74.66 1.91
CA VAL A 79 49.49 75.09 2.05
C VAL A 79 48.88 75.29 0.67
N LYS A 80 47.81 74.57 0.35
CA LYS A 80 46.88 74.94 -0.76
C LYS A 80 45.53 75.27 -0.20
N THR A 81 45.16 76.49 -0.39
CA THR A 81 43.89 77.12 -0.08
C THR A 81 42.75 76.39 -0.77
N ARG A 82 41.76 76.06 -0.01
CA ARG A 82 40.53 75.37 -0.44
C ARG A 82 39.42 76.38 -0.68
N ASN A 83 38.93 76.43 -1.90
CA ASN A 83 37.76 77.24 -2.30
C ASN A 83 36.47 76.66 -1.66
N PRO A 84 35.56 77.46 -1.08
CA PRO A 84 34.41 76.99 -0.31
C PRO A 84 33.18 76.54 -1.16
N GLY A 85 33.31 76.46 -2.48
CA GLY A 85 32.14 76.21 -3.35
C GLY A 85 31.83 74.72 -3.68
N GLU A 86 32.81 73.79 -3.61
CA GLU A 86 32.62 72.44 -4.11
C GLU A 86 32.11 71.46 -3.08
N SER A 87 32.08 71.78 -1.80
CA SER A 87 31.71 70.81 -0.73
C SER A 87 30.20 70.56 -0.58
N ARG A 88 29.36 71.49 -1.01
CA ARG A 88 27.88 71.37 -0.91
C ARG A 88 27.33 70.46 -2.01
N GLN A 89 27.85 70.50 -3.20
CA GLN A 89 27.33 69.65 -4.30
C GLN A 89 27.73 68.22 -4.17
N ARG A 90 28.95 67.89 -3.74
CA ARG A 90 29.38 66.51 -3.45
C ARG A 90 28.64 65.90 -2.25
N ARG A 91 28.35 66.70 -1.23
CA ARG A 91 27.58 66.21 -0.07
C ARG A 91 26.12 65.90 -0.42
N ASN A 92 25.51 66.67 -1.29
CA ASN A 92 24.12 66.44 -1.76
C ASN A 92 24.05 65.22 -2.70
N ILE A 93 25.07 64.99 -3.55
CA ILE A 93 25.18 63.79 -4.38
C ILE A 93 25.40 62.53 -3.49
N PHE A 94 26.26 62.63 -2.47
CA PHE A 94 26.48 61.52 -1.53
C PHE A 94 25.23 61.17 -0.71
N ILE A 95 24.50 62.17 -0.23
CA ILE A 95 23.19 61.97 0.44
C ILE A 95 22.18 61.37 -0.50
N GLY A 96 22.10 61.83 -1.77
CA GLY A 96 21.21 61.24 -2.79
C GLY A 96 21.51 59.79 -3.08
N VAL A 97 22.80 59.41 -3.20
CA VAL A 97 23.21 58.03 -3.42
C VAL A 97 22.91 57.14 -2.21
N VAL A 98 23.13 57.64 -0.98
CA VAL A 98 22.79 56.90 0.23
C VAL A 98 21.28 56.68 0.35
N VAL A 99 20.46 57.69 0.06
CA VAL A 99 18.99 57.56 0.08
C VAL A 99 18.53 56.56 -1.00
N LEU A 100 19.13 56.57 -2.18
CA LEU A 100 18.81 55.61 -3.24
C LEU A 100 19.19 54.14 -2.84
N ILE A 101 20.35 53.96 -2.20
CA ILE A 101 20.79 52.64 -1.70
C ILE A 101 19.86 52.14 -0.58
N VAL A 102 19.45 53.04 0.34
CA VAL A 102 18.51 52.68 1.40
C VAL A 102 17.12 52.38 0.82
N ALA A 103 16.67 53.09 -0.18
CA ALA A 103 15.42 52.81 -0.87
C ALA A 103 15.49 51.48 -1.64
N LEU A 104 16.58 51.20 -2.33
CA LEU A 104 16.83 49.90 -3.01
C LEU A 104 16.91 48.72 -2.01
N LEU A 105 17.61 48.89 -0.89
CA LEU A 105 17.65 47.91 0.18
C LEU A 105 16.25 47.70 0.82
N GLY A 106 15.48 48.77 0.98
CA GLY A 106 14.08 48.68 1.41
C GLY A 106 13.19 47.92 0.43
N VAL A 107 13.34 48.16 -0.87
CA VAL A 107 12.63 47.44 -1.93
C VAL A 107 13.08 45.97 -1.97
N VAL A 108 14.38 45.70 -1.88
CA VAL A 108 14.90 44.30 -1.81
C VAL A 108 14.44 43.61 -0.54
N PHE A 109 14.41 44.31 0.59
CA PHE A 109 13.89 43.76 1.85
C PHE A 109 12.39 43.50 1.78
N ALA A 110 11.60 44.44 1.24
CA ALA A 110 10.17 44.25 1.01
C ALA A 110 9.90 43.13 0.00
N PHE A 111 10.67 43.04 -1.09
CA PHE A 111 10.58 41.97 -2.06
C PHE A 111 10.96 40.63 -1.44
N ARG A 112 11.98 40.59 -0.58
CA ARG A 112 12.38 39.39 0.16
C ARG A 112 11.31 38.98 1.16
N GLN A 113 10.64 39.92 1.86
CA GLN A 113 9.50 39.64 2.75
C GLN A 113 8.28 39.14 1.95
N PHE A 114 8.04 39.66 0.73
CA PHE A 114 6.92 39.25 -0.11
C PHE A 114 7.15 37.92 -0.85
N VAL A 115 8.42 37.61 -1.21
CA VAL A 115 8.77 36.43 -2.00
C VAL A 115 9.28 35.27 -1.09
N PHE A 116 9.84 35.57 0.08
CA PHE A 116 10.44 34.63 1.03
C PHE A 116 9.76 34.60 2.42
N VAL A 117 8.53 35.09 2.55
CA VAL A 117 7.75 34.63 3.69
C VAL A 117 7.51 33.15 3.43
N PRO A 118 8.12 32.23 4.24
CA PRO A 118 7.66 30.86 4.20
C PRO A 118 6.17 30.96 4.51
N ARG A 119 5.31 30.69 3.53
CA ARG A 119 3.93 30.34 3.82
C ARG A 119 4.09 29.12 4.71
N PHE A 120 3.95 29.31 6.02
CA PHE A 120 3.80 28.20 6.93
C PHE A 120 2.67 27.40 6.31
N ALA A 121 3.01 26.25 5.71
CA ALA A 121 2.02 25.36 5.17
C ALA A 121 1.08 25.08 6.34
N VAL A 122 -0.15 25.56 6.21
CA VAL A 122 -1.19 25.22 7.20
C VAL A 122 -1.16 23.71 7.26
N ALA A 123 -0.89 23.17 8.44
CA ALA A 123 -0.78 21.74 8.62
C ALA A 123 -2.20 21.16 8.53
N HIS A 124 -2.71 21.01 7.29
CA HIS A 124 -3.98 20.35 7.04
C HIS A 124 -3.98 18.98 7.73
N PHE A 125 -5.06 18.64 8.37
CA PHE A 125 -5.23 17.35 9.08
C PHE A 125 -4.21 17.09 10.19
N ALA A 126 -3.78 18.13 10.93
CA ALA A 126 -2.88 17.96 12.08
C ALA A 126 -3.58 17.20 13.22
N ASP A 127 -4.82 17.58 13.53
CA ASP A 127 -5.72 16.88 14.45
C ASP A 127 -6.91 16.36 13.66
N MET A 128 -7.03 15.04 13.55
CA MET A 128 -8.04 14.40 12.71
C MET A 128 -9.06 13.64 13.53
N LYS A 129 -10.30 13.68 13.07
CA LYS A 129 -11.36 12.77 13.50
C LYS A 129 -11.74 11.88 12.34
N ILE A 130 -11.68 10.56 12.55
CA ILE A 130 -12.16 9.55 11.57
C ILE A 130 -13.54 9.08 12.02
N MET A 131 -14.50 9.15 11.13
CA MET A 131 -15.89 8.73 11.38
C MET A 131 -16.37 7.83 10.25
N ARG A 132 -16.86 6.64 10.58
CA ARG A 132 -17.49 5.74 9.61
C ARG A 132 -18.82 6.34 9.16
N VAL A 133 -19.02 6.48 7.85
CA VAL A 133 -20.23 7.09 7.25
C VAL A 133 -21.10 6.08 6.52
N THR A 134 -20.62 4.87 6.32
CA THR A 134 -21.42 3.71 5.86
C THR A 134 -21.23 2.53 6.82
N THR A 135 -22.10 1.54 6.76
CA THR A 135 -22.07 0.34 7.61
C THR A 135 -22.48 -0.92 6.83
N GLU A 136 -22.49 -0.83 5.53
CA GLU A 136 -22.87 -1.90 4.63
C GLU A 136 -21.80 -3.00 4.55
N GLY A 137 -20.53 -2.66 4.80
CA GLY A 137 -19.40 -3.60 4.82
C GLY A 137 -18.91 -4.05 3.44
N ASN A 138 -19.50 -3.53 2.37
CA ASN A 138 -19.22 -3.92 0.97
C ASN A 138 -19.14 -2.72 0.01
N VAL A 139 -18.67 -1.59 0.52
CA VAL A 139 -18.42 -0.37 -0.28
C VAL A 139 -17.17 -0.56 -1.14
N ASP A 140 -17.31 -0.44 -2.47
CA ASP A 140 -16.17 -0.53 -3.39
C ASP A 140 -15.42 0.79 -3.55
N SER A 141 -16.14 1.90 -3.67
CA SER A 141 -15.55 3.22 -3.87
C SER A 141 -16.41 4.32 -3.25
N VAL A 142 -15.80 5.47 -2.95
CA VAL A 142 -16.49 6.64 -2.40
C VAL A 142 -15.90 7.93 -2.92
N THR A 143 -16.75 8.94 -3.11
CA THR A 143 -16.38 10.34 -3.37
C THR A 143 -17.27 11.29 -2.58
N ILE A 144 -16.80 12.53 -2.31
CA ILE A 144 -17.54 13.54 -1.54
C ILE A 144 -17.89 14.74 -2.41
N SER A 145 -19.08 15.31 -2.18
CA SER A 145 -19.50 16.56 -2.87
C SER A 145 -18.61 17.75 -2.47
N PRO A 146 -18.42 18.74 -3.34
CA PRO A 146 -17.60 19.90 -3.05
C PRO A 146 -17.99 20.64 -1.77
N ASP A 147 -19.29 20.68 -1.44
CA ASP A 147 -19.84 21.31 -0.24
C ASP A 147 -19.83 20.43 1.01
N GLY A 148 -19.37 19.18 0.88
CA GLY A 148 -19.28 18.21 1.98
C GLY A 148 -20.61 17.66 2.48
N LYS A 149 -21.74 17.91 1.78
CA LYS A 149 -23.05 17.43 2.25
C LYS A 149 -23.41 16.02 1.80
N TYR A 150 -22.89 15.59 0.66
CA TYR A 150 -23.19 14.28 0.09
C TYR A 150 -21.92 13.47 -0.13
N ILE A 151 -22.05 12.17 0.02
CA ILE A 151 -21.12 11.20 -0.55
C ILE A 151 -21.83 10.42 -1.64
N ALA A 152 -21.10 10.01 -2.69
CA ALA A 152 -21.52 8.99 -3.63
C ALA A 152 -20.63 7.78 -3.45
N TYR A 153 -21.21 6.59 -3.41
CA TYR A 153 -20.47 5.35 -3.17
C TYR A 153 -21.09 4.17 -3.94
N SER A 154 -20.23 3.25 -4.36
CA SER A 154 -20.66 2.00 -4.99
C SER A 154 -20.73 0.89 -3.96
N LEU A 155 -21.72 0.00 -4.13
CA LEU A 155 -21.88 -1.22 -3.36
C LEU A 155 -21.80 -2.42 -4.28
N GLU A 156 -21.12 -3.47 -3.82
CA GLU A 156 -21.09 -4.77 -4.49
C GLU A 156 -21.93 -5.77 -3.69
N GLU A 157 -22.96 -6.35 -4.31
CA GLU A 157 -23.83 -7.35 -3.71
C GLU A 157 -24.08 -8.48 -4.70
N SER A 158 -23.64 -9.68 -4.37
CA SER A 158 -23.85 -10.89 -5.17
C SER A 158 -23.39 -10.77 -6.63
N GLY A 159 -22.26 -10.13 -6.87
CA GLY A 159 -21.68 -9.91 -8.21
C GLY A 159 -22.35 -8.78 -9.00
N LYS A 160 -23.29 -8.05 -8.41
CA LYS A 160 -23.91 -6.86 -9.00
C LYS A 160 -23.43 -5.62 -8.25
N ARG A 161 -23.25 -4.54 -9.00
CA ARG A 161 -22.85 -3.24 -8.44
C ARG A 161 -23.94 -2.21 -8.64
N SER A 162 -24.11 -1.38 -7.62
CA SER A 162 -25.07 -0.28 -7.58
C SER A 162 -24.40 1.01 -7.10
N LEU A 163 -24.89 2.17 -7.49
CA LEU A 163 -24.37 3.45 -7.05
C LEU A 163 -25.41 4.19 -6.21
N TRP A 164 -24.97 4.72 -5.09
CA TRP A 164 -25.78 5.39 -4.10
C TRP A 164 -25.23 6.78 -3.78
N THR A 165 -26.11 7.70 -3.43
CA THR A 165 -25.76 8.93 -2.75
C THR A 165 -26.31 8.93 -1.33
N LYS A 166 -25.59 9.55 -0.39
CA LYS A 166 -25.99 9.69 1.01
C LYS A 166 -25.75 11.11 1.47
N HIS A 167 -26.78 11.73 2.05
CA HIS A 167 -26.64 13.03 2.69
C HIS A 167 -26.08 12.85 4.10
N LEU A 168 -24.88 13.43 4.37
CA LEU A 168 -24.15 13.20 5.61
C LEU A 168 -24.86 13.76 6.84
N GLY A 169 -25.58 14.89 6.71
CA GLY A 169 -26.26 15.53 7.84
C GLY A 169 -27.52 14.81 8.28
N THR A 170 -28.30 14.20 7.36
CA THR A 170 -29.56 13.50 7.67
C THR A 170 -29.43 11.99 7.67
N GLY A 171 -28.36 11.45 7.08
CA GLY A 171 -28.17 10.02 6.87
C GLY A 171 -29.08 9.42 5.77
N SER A 172 -29.94 10.21 5.12
CA SER A 172 -30.80 9.73 4.03
C SER A 172 -29.97 9.34 2.82
N ARG A 173 -30.35 8.23 2.15
CA ARG A 173 -29.67 7.70 0.97
C ARG A 173 -30.61 7.48 -0.20
N VAL A 174 -30.08 7.63 -1.41
CA VAL A 174 -30.80 7.44 -2.67
C VAL A 174 -29.97 6.54 -3.57
N GLN A 175 -30.60 5.53 -4.16
CA GLN A 175 -29.98 4.72 -5.21
C GLN A 175 -30.06 5.48 -6.54
N ILE A 176 -28.91 5.88 -7.09
CA ILE A 176 -28.84 6.64 -8.34
C ILE A 176 -28.52 5.78 -9.55
N VAL A 177 -27.94 4.56 -9.34
CA VAL A 177 -27.80 3.51 -10.34
C VAL A 177 -28.25 2.20 -9.73
N PRO A 178 -29.25 1.50 -10.33
CA PRO A 178 -29.72 0.21 -9.83
C PRO A 178 -28.63 -0.87 -9.95
N PRO A 179 -28.77 -2.03 -9.25
CA PRO A 179 -27.82 -3.13 -9.35
C PRO A 179 -27.70 -3.63 -10.80
N VAL A 180 -26.50 -3.61 -11.32
CA VAL A 180 -26.13 -4.11 -12.66
C VAL A 180 -24.99 -5.12 -12.56
N GLU A 181 -24.98 -6.10 -13.42
CA GLU A 181 -23.83 -7.00 -13.58
C GLU A 181 -22.65 -6.20 -14.12
N SER A 182 -21.58 -6.13 -13.35
CA SER A 182 -20.43 -5.30 -13.66
C SER A 182 -19.21 -5.85 -12.94
N LEU A 183 -18.06 -5.90 -13.62
CA LEU A 183 -16.79 -6.29 -13.02
C LEU A 183 -16.29 -5.21 -12.06
N GLU A 184 -16.47 -3.93 -12.45
CA GLU A 184 -16.07 -2.77 -11.66
C GLU A 184 -17.09 -1.63 -11.80
N MET A 185 -17.30 -0.87 -10.73
CA MET A 185 -18.05 0.37 -10.72
C MET A 185 -17.43 1.32 -9.69
N ASN A 186 -16.74 2.36 -10.17
CA ASN A 186 -16.05 3.30 -9.29
C ASN A 186 -16.75 4.66 -9.29
N ALA A 187 -17.25 5.09 -8.12
CA ALA A 187 -17.65 6.48 -7.90
C ALA A 187 -16.42 7.37 -7.99
N SER A 188 -16.27 8.13 -9.07
CA SER A 188 -15.03 8.84 -9.37
C SER A 188 -15.01 10.24 -8.77
N THR A 189 -16.00 11.08 -9.11
CA THR A 189 -16.03 12.47 -8.65
C THR A 189 -17.43 13.09 -8.80
N PHE A 190 -17.67 14.16 -8.06
CA PHE A 190 -18.80 15.06 -8.32
C PHE A 190 -18.43 16.12 -9.36
N SER A 191 -19.46 16.71 -10.01
CA SER A 191 -19.27 17.98 -10.71
C SER A 191 -18.95 19.09 -9.71
N PRO A 192 -18.23 20.18 -10.11
CA PRO A 192 -17.89 21.26 -9.20
C PRO A 192 -19.08 21.99 -8.56
N ASP A 193 -20.23 21.97 -9.21
CA ASP A 193 -21.51 22.49 -8.69
C ASP A 193 -22.27 21.50 -7.77
N GLY A 194 -21.75 20.25 -7.63
CA GLY A 194 -22.37 19.19 -6.83
C GLY A 194 -23.62 18.58 -7.45
N GLY A 195 -24.01 18.95 -8.67
CA GLY A 195 -25.26 18.51 -9.30
C GLY A 195 -25.21 17.10 -9.89
N TYR A 196 -24.03 16.62 -10.25
CA TYR A 196 -23.82 15.35 -10.92
C TYR A 196 -22.72 14.52 -10.26
N VAL A 197 -22.84 13.18 -10.41
CA VAL A 197 -21.81 12.20 -10.09
C VAL A 197 -21.29 11.60 -11.39
N TYR A 198 -19.97 11.56 -11.55
CA TYR A 198 -19.29 10.83 -12.60
C TYR A 198 -18.78 9.52 -12.02
N TYR A 199 -18.97 8.43 -12.75
CA TYR A 199 -18.51 7.11 -12.36
C TYR A 199 -18.03 6.30 -13.55
N THR A 200 -17.11 5.37 -13.32
CA THR A 200 -16.67 4.40 -14.32
C THR A 200 -17.35 3.06 -14.11
N ARG A 201 -17.59 2.32 -15.18
CA ARG A 201 -18.15 0.97 -15.14
C ARG A 201 -17.51 0.09 -16.20
N VAL A 202 -17.10 -1.12 -15.79
CA VAL A 202 -16.62 -2.20 -16.66
C VAL A 202 -17.66 -3.31 -16.68
N ASP A 203 -18.23 -3.60 -17.83
CA ASP A 203 -19.24 -4.63 -18.04
C ASP A 203 -19.07 -5.34 -19.37
N GLU A 204 -19.90 -6.35 -19.67
CA GLU A 204 -19.82 -7.09 -20.94
C GLU A 204 -19.98 -6.21 -22.17
N GLN A 205 -20.76 -5.13 -22.09
CA GLN A 205 -20.97 -4.18 -23.19
C GLN A 205 -19.80 -3.21 -23.34
N ASN A 206 -19.03 -2.97 -22.26
CA ASN A 206 -17.89 -2.09 -22.21
C ASN A 206 -16.72 -2.79 -21.47
N PRO A 207 -16.10 -3.80 -22.08
CA PRO A 207 -15.08 -4.61 -21.41
C PRO A 207 -13.79 -3.84 -21.08
N LYS A 208 -13.57 -2.69 -21.73
CA LYS A 208 -12.48 -1.75 -21.42
C LYS A 208 -12.93 -0.58 -20.54
N GLY A 209 -14.17 -0.62 -20.06
CA GLY A 209 -14.78 0.42 -19.23
C GLY A 209 -15.38 1.58 -20.00
N ALA A 210 -16.24 2.32 -19.32
CA ALA A 210 -16.85 3.56 -19.80
C ALA A 210 -17.15 4.51 -18.64
N VAL A 211 -17.13 5.81 -18.93
CA VAL A 211 -17.48 6.88 -17.98
C VAL A 211 -18.94 7.26 -18.18
N TYR A 212 -19.65 7.39 -17.09
CA TYR A 212 -21.04 7.80 -17.05
C TYR A 212 -21.24 9.00 -16.14
N GLN A 213 -22.24 9.81 -16.45
CA GLN A 213 -22.74 10.93 -15.64
C GLN A 213 -24.17 10.66 -15.21
N VAL A 214 -24.50 10.92 -13.94
CA VAL A 214 -25.85 10.79 -13.38
C VAL A 214 -26.12 11.91 -12.39
N PRO A 215 -27.35 12.50 -12.32
CA PRO A 215 -27.70 13.47 -11.28
C PRO A 215 -27.56 12.90 -9.88
N VAL A 216 -27.17 13.73 -8.91
CA VAL A 216 -26.93 13.35 -7.52
C VAL A 216 -28.19 12.75 -6.84
N LEU A 217 -29.38 13.10 -7.28
CA LEU A 217 -30.64 12.56 -6.79
C LEU A 217 -31.20 11.42 -7.65
N GLY A 218 -30.47 10.99 -8.70
CA GLY A 218 -30.90 9.95 -9.62
C GLY A 218 -32.10 10.35 -10.49
N GLY A 219 -32.96 9.38 -10.75
CA GLY A 219 -34.24 9.62 -11.45
C GLY A 219 -34.17 9.63 -12.97
N VAL A 220 -33.00 9.50 -13.57
CA VAL A 220 -32.79 9.41 -15.03
C VAL A 220 -31.77 8.35 -15.38
N THR A 221 -31.81 7.87 -16.62
CA THR A 221 -30.80 6.94 -17.14
C THR A 221 -29.43 7.64 -17.20
N PRO A 222 -28.36 7.02 -16.68
CA PRO A 222 -27.01 7.57 -16.76
C PRO A 222 -26.58 7.84 -18.21
N LYS A 223 -26.01 9.03 -18.43
CA LYS A 223 -25.46 9.42 -19.74
C LYS A 223 -24.03 8.91 -19.88
N LYS A 224 -23.74 8.13 -20.93
CA LYS A 224 -22.36 7.73 -21.27
C LYS A 224 -21.60 8.92 -21.82
N ILE A 225 -20.41 9.19 -21.31
CA ILE A 225 -19.54 10.32 -21.67
C ILE A 225 -18.33 9.84 -22.47
N LEU A 226 -17.58 8.83 -21.96
CA LEU A 226 -16.37 8.31 -22.58
C LEU A 226 -16.39 6.80 -22.69
N SER A 227 -15.66 6.25 -23.64
CA SER A 227 -15.38 4.82 -23.80
C SER A 227 -13.90 4.51 -23.54
N ASP A 228 -13.60 3.23 -23.30
CA ASP A 228 -12.25 2.73 -23.06
C ASP A 228 -11.56 3.41 -21.86
N VAL A 229 -12.33 3.60 -20.76
CA VAL A 229 -11.87 4.17 -19.49
C VAL A 229 -12.41 3.32 -18.35
N SER A 230 -11.53 2.58 -17.68
CA SER A 230 -11.87 1.73 -16.53
C SER A 230 -11.52 2.40 -15.18
N GLN A 231 -10.57 3.32 -15.20
CA GLN A 231 -10.06 3.97 -14.00
C GLN A 231 -10.89 5.19 -13.58
N PRO A 232 -10.86 5.60 -12.30
CA PRO A 232 -11.53 6.82 -11.85
C PRO A 232 -11.09 8.04 -12.65
N VAL A 233 -12.00 8.98 -12.84
CA VAL A 233 -11.78 10.23 -13.58
C VAL A 233 -11.91 11.44 -12.66
N SER A 234 -11.42 12.60 -13.08
CA SER A 234 -11.59 13.86 -12.37
C SER A 234 -12.02 14.98 -13.28
N ILE A 235 -12.83 15.91 -12.75
CA ILE A 235 -13.34 17.09 -13.46
C ILE A 235 -12.50 18.31 -13.08
N SER A 236 -12.18 19.14 -14.06
CA SER A 236 -11.47 20.41 -13.81
C SER A 236 -12.27 21.35 -12.89
N PRO A 237 -11.63 22.21 -12.10
CA PRO A 237 -12.32 23.11 -11.17
C PRO A 237 -13.35 24.03 -11.83
N ASP A 238 -13.18 24.37 -13.11
CA ASP A 238 -14.13 25.17 -13.89
C ASP A 238 -15.28 24.35 -14.53
N GLY A 239 -15.27 23.01 -14.32
CA GLY A 239 -16.29 22.08 -14.80
C GLY A 239 -16.23 21.79 -16.30
N LYS A 240 -15.23 22.24 -17.04
CA LYS A 240 -15.21 22.16 -18.50
C LYS A 240 -14.45 20.96 -19.05
N GLN A 241 -13.49 20.43 -18.31
CA GLN A 241 -12.64 19.33 -18.76
C GLN A 241 -12.70 18.12 -17.82
N ILE A 242 -12.46 16.94 -18.39
CA ILE A 242 -12.31 15.67 -17.70
C ILE A 242 -10.92 15.14 -17.94
N ALA A 243 -10.23 14.68 -16.89
CA ALA A 243 -8.93 14.01 -16.97
C ALA A 243 -9.08 12.51 -16.63
N PHE A 244 -8.39 11.65 -17.37
CA PHE A 244 -8.47 10.21 -17.23
C PHE A 244 -7.21 9.51 -17.76
N GLY A 245 -6.98 8.29 -17.25
CA GLY A 245 -5.97 7.36 -17.76
C GLY A 245 -6.57 6.37 -18.76
N ARG A 246 -5.77 5.96 -19.76
CA ARG A 246 -6.10 4.87 -20.68
C ARG A 246 -4.92 3.92 -20.75
N PHE A 247 -5.20 2.63 -20.61
CA PHE A 247 -4.21 1.55 -20.60
C PHE A 247 -4.41 0.66 -21.82
N HIS A 248 -3.34 0.43 -22.57
CA HIS A 248 -3.37 -0.36 -23.79
C HIS A 248 -2.80 -1.76 -23.55
N LEU A 249 -3.67 -2.77 -23.34
CA LEU A 249 -3.26 -4.16 -23.10
C LEU A 249 -2.48 -4.82 -24.26
N ALA A 250 -2.68 -4.34 -25.48
CA ALA A 250 -2.03 -4.89 -26.67
C ALA A 250 -0.64 -4.28 -26.93
N ASN A 251 -0.43 -3.07 -26.50
CA ASN A 251 0.83 -2.34 -26.46
C ASN A 251 0.94 -1.80 -25.05
N PRO A 252 1.89 -2.18 -24.22
CA PRO A 252 1.98 -1.71 -22.83
C PRO A 252 2.38 -0.23 -22.79
N GLU A 253 1.45 0.62 -23.24
CA GLU A 253 1.53 2.08 -23.18
C GLU A 253 0.43 2.59 -22.25
N ASP A 254 0.81 3.42 -21.31
CA ASP A 254 -0.09 4.15 -20.45
C ASP A 254 -0.23 5.59 -20.94
N GLU A 255 -1.45 6.08 -21.01
CA GLU A 255 -1.74 7.39 -21.52
C GLU A 255 -2.55 8.23 -20.53
N LEU A 256 -2.09 9.45 -20.24
CA LEU A 256 -2.87 10.46 -19.52
C LEU A 256 -3.52 11.39 -20.53
N LEU A 257 -4.84 11.49 -20.49
CA LEU A 257 -5.64 12.29 -21.43
C LEU A 257 -6.49 13.32 -20.70
N VAL A 258 -6.88 14.34 -21.45
CA VAL A 258 -7.96 15.27 -21.12
C VAL A 258 -8.91 15.38 -22.29
N ALA A 259 -10.19 15.61 -21.97
CA ALA A 259 -11.25 15.87 -22.95
C ALA A 259 -12.15 17.00 -22.42
N ASP A 260 -13.04 17.50 -23.24
CA ASP A 260 -14.15 18.31 -22.74
C ASP A 260 -15.09 17.47 -21.89
N VAL A 261 -15.82 18.07 -20.97
CA VAL A 261 -16.64 17.33 -19.99
C VAL A 261 -17.76 16.49 -20.63
N ASP A 262 -18.11 16.79 -21.89
CA ASP A 262 -19.06 16.01 -22.69
C ASP A 262 -18.42 14.81 -23.43
N GLY A 263 -17.11 14.63 -23.30
CA GLY A 263 -16.30 13.57 -23.93
C GLY A 263 -15.74 13.96 -25.30
N SER A 264 -15.97 15.17 -25.79
CA SER A 264 -15.39 15.64 -27.05
C SER A 264 -13.96 16.16 -26.86
N ASN A 265 -13.25 16.40 -27.99
CA ASN A 265 -11.92 17.02 -28.02
C ASN A 265 -10.86 16.32 -27.16
N GLU A 266 -10.86 14.98 -27.19
CA GLU A 266 -9.83 14.19 -26.50
C GLU A 266 -8.43 14.58 -26.99
N ARG A 267 -7.51 14.79 -26.04
CA ARG A 267 -6.10 15.01 -26.32
C ARG A 267 -5.20 14.31 -25.29
N SER A 268 -4.15 13.70 -25.77
CA SER A 268 -3.10 13.13 -24.94
C SER A 268 -2.20 14.19 -24.35
N LEU A 269 -1.91 14.08 -23.07
CA LEU A 269 -0.91 14.88 -22.37
C LEU A 269 0.41 14.15 -22.24
N VAL A 270 0.37 12.88 -21.84
CA VAL A 270 1.56 12.06 -21.58
C VAL A 270 1.30 10.65 -22.09
N LYS A 271 2.30 10.10 -22.78
CA LYS A 271 2.36 8.67 -23.15
C LYS A 271 3.60 8.07 -22.53
N LEU A 272 3.43 6.96 -21.83
CA LEU A 272 4.51 6.21 -21.20
C LEU A 272 4.52 4.78 -21.75
N ALA A 273 5.72 4.27 -21.97
CA ALA A 273 5.97 2.87 -22.29
C ALA A 273 6.98 2.30 -21.33
N GLU A 274 7.05 0.98 -21.20
CA GLU A 274 8.07 0.34 -20.37
C GLU A 274 9.46 0.97 -20.59
N PRO A 275 10.18 1.31 -19.52
CA PRO A 275 10.02 0.86 -18.12
C PRO A 275 9.12 1.74 -17.24
N ASP A 276 8.46 2.74 -17.79
CA ASP A 276 7.66 3.75 -17.08
C ASP A 276 6.17 3.47 -17.22
N TRP A 277 5.39 3.76 -16.18
CA TRP A 277 3.93 3.60 -16.20
C TRP A 277 3.21 4.62 -15.31
N LEU A 278 1.90 4.80 -15.53
CA LEU A 278 1.01 5.51 -14.63
C LEU A 278 0.40 4.56 -13.60
N SER A 279 0.15 5.06 -12.39
CA SER A 279 -0.73 4.37 -11.47
C SER A 279 -2.13 4.26 -12.09
N GLY A 280 -2.77 3.10 -11.94
CA GLY A 280 -4.17 2.90 -12.33
C GLY A 280 -5.18 3.76 -11.55
N ALA A 281 -4.73 4.68 -10.70
CA ALA A 281 -5.56 5.61 -9.96
C ALA A 281 -5.87 6.89 -10.77
N SER A 282 -6.81 7.71 -10.28
CA SER A 282 -7.22 8.94 -10.95
C SER A 282 -6.10 9.99 -11.02
N ALA A 283 -6.12 10.80 -12.07
CA ALA A 283 -5.41 12.08 -12.09
C ALA A 283 -6.21 13.14 -11.33
N ALA A 284 -5.57 14.00 -10.56
CA ALA A 284 -6.22 15.06 -9.79
C ALA A 284 -5.86 16.45 -10.33
N TRP A 285 -6.86 17.27 -10.60
CA TRP A 285 -6.66 18.68 -11.00
C TRP A 285 -6.18 19.53 -9.84
N SER A 286 -5.19 20.41 -10.08
CA SER A 286 -4.86 21.50 -9.16
C SER A 286 -6.02 22.50 -9.04
N PRO A 287 -6.18 23.20 -7.91
CA PRO A 287 -7.28 24.16 -7.73
C PRO A 287 -7.33 25.28 -8.77
N ASP A 288 -6.20 25.62 -9.38
CA ASP A 288 -6.12 26.61 -10.46
C ASP A 288 -6.32 26.04 -11.87
N GLY A 289 -6.56 24.73 -11.99
CA GLY A 289 -6.79 24.02 -13.25
C GLY A 289 -5.59 23.91 -14.19
N LYS A 290 -4.35 24.21 -13.71
CA LYS A 290 -3.18 24.23 -14.59
C LYS A 290 -2.34 22.96 -14.54
N MET A 291 -2.48 22.17 -13.47
CA MET A 291 -1.69 20.98 -13.24
C MET A 291 -2.60 19.78 -12.99
N LEU A 292 -2.08 18.59 -13.29
CA LEU A 292 -2.63 17.32 -12.88
C LEU A 292 -1.60 16.61 -11.99
N ALA A 293 -2.02 16.07 -10.86
CA ALA A 293 -1.22 15.15 -10.06
C ALA A 293 -1.60 13.71 -10.41
N VAL A 294 -0.60 12.82 -10.55
CA VAL A 294 -0.77 11.41 -10.91
C VAL A 294 0.22 10.55 -10.16
N GLY A 295 -0.13 9.30 -9.92
CA GLY A 295 0.84 8.29 -9.53
C GLY A 295 1.70 7.88 -10.74
N TYR A 296 3.02 7.86 -10.56
CA TYR A 296 3.99 7.51 -11.60
C TYR A 296 4.96 6.45 -11.07
N GLY A 297 5.21 5.42 -11.85
CA GLY A 297 6.15 4.36 -11.54
C GLY A 297 7.19 4.16 -12.64
N SER A 298 8.34 3.60 -12.26
CA SER A 298 9.39 3.19 -13.20
C SER A 298 10.14 1.97 -12.65
N SER A 299 10.35 0.96 -13.49
CA SER A 299 11.18 -0.20 -13.12
C SER A 299 12.68 0.13 -13.08
N ASN A 300 13.08 1.27 -13.66
CA ASN A 300 14.45 1.78 -13.59
C ASN A 300 14.70 2.66 -12.35
N ALA A 301 13.66 3.11 -11.67
CA ALA A 301 13.80 3.92 -10.48
C ALA A 301 14.30 3.05 -9.31
N ARG A 302 15.49 3.37 -8.81
CA ARG A 302 16.09 2.74 -7.63
C ARG A 302 15.87 3.66 -6.44
N ASP A 303 14.97 3.29 -5.55
CA ASP A 303 14.89 3.92 -4.24
C ASP A 303 15.72 3.07 -3.27
N PRO A 304 16.75 3.64 -2.61
CA PRO A 304 17.58 2.90 -1.65
C PRO A 304 16.78 2.42 -0.42
N ASN A 305 15.60 2.97 -0.17
CA ASN A 305 14.72 2.57 0.92
C ASN A 305 13.80 1.40 0.54
N LEU A 306 13.73 1.03 -0.74
CA LEU A 306 12.97 -0.12 -1.20
C LEU A 306 13.89 -1.32 -1.40
N ALA A 307 13.37 -2.51 -1.15
CA ALA A 307 14.11 -3.74 -1.39
C ALA A 307 14.56 -3.85 -2.85
N ALA A 308 15.76 -4.38 -3.09
CA ALA A 308 16.30 -4.55 -4.44
C ALA A 308 15.31 -5.32 -5.33
N GLY A 309 15.03 -4.78 -6.53
CA GLY A 309 14.03 -5.34 -7.45
C GLY A 309 12.58 -4.94 -7.17
N SER A 310 12.34 -4.03 -6.21
CA SER A 310 11.03 -3.42 -6.01
C SER A 310 10.84 -2.26 -7.00
N TYR A 311 9.61 -2.14 -7.51
CA TYR A 311 9.18 -0.97 -8.26
C TYR A 311 9.14 0.24 -7.33
N SER A 312 9.54 1.40 -7.83
CA SER A 312 9.42 2.66 -7.12
C SER A 312 8.36 3.52 -7.80
N MET A 313 7.34 3.87 -7.06
CA MET A 313 6.28 4.79 -7.49
C MET A 313 6.39 6.10 -6.72
N THR A 314 6.09 7.20 -7.39
CA THR A 314 6.05 8.54 -6.83
C THR A 314 4.75 9.24 -7.19
N ILE A 315 4.45 10.36 -6.57
CA ILE A 315 3.43 11.27 -7.07
C ILE A 315 4.13 12.30 -7.96
N ALA A 316 3.64 12.46 -9.18
CA ALA A 316 4.15 13.40 -10.15
C ALA A 316 3.09 14.44 -10.54
N ALA A 317 3.54 15.63 -10.94
CA ALA A 317 2.69 16.66 -11.53
C ALA A 317 2.94 16.78 -13.03
N VAL A 318 1.87 17.05 -13.77
CA VAL A 318 1.87 17.30 -15.22
C VAL A 318 1.21 18.64 -15.50
N SER A 319 1.91 19.54 -16.20
CA SER A 319 1.30 20.81 -16.66
C SER A 319 0.37 20.53 -17.84
N VAL A 320 -0.84 21.05 -17.80
CA VAL A 320 -1.84 20.90 -18.88
C VAL A 320 -1.45 21.65 -20.13
N ALA A 321 -0.79 22.81 -19.99
CA ALA A 321 -0.34 23.64 -21.11
C ALA A 321 1.00 23.18 -21.71
N ASN A 322 1.89 22.60 -20.90
CA ASN A 322 3.21 22.11 -21.34
C ASN A 322 3.46 20.76 -20.66
N PRO A 323 2.93 19.65 -21.21
CA PRO A 323 2.91 18.37 -20.55
C PRO A 323 4.33 17.81 -20.33
N LYS A 324 4.81 17.92 -19.10
CA LYS A 324 6.05 17.30 -18.62
C LYS A 324 5.80 16.76 -17.23
N LEU A 325 6.18 15.50 -17.01
CA LEU A 325 6.16 14.85 -15.71
C LEU A 325 7.27 15.46 -14.83
N LYS A 326 6.88 15.90 -13.63
CA LYS A 326 7.80 16.31 -12.57
C LYS A 326 7.40 15.61 -11.29
N SER A 327 8.31 14.87 -10.65
CA SER A 327 8.04 14.27 -9.33
C SER A 327 7.74 15.36 -8.30
N LEU A 328 6.70 15.12 -7.48
CA LEU A 328 6.33 15.98 -6.34
C LEU A 328 6.90 15.43 -5.02
N THR A 329 7.33 14.19 -4.99
CA THR A 329 7.78 13.55 -3.77
C THR A 329 9.24 13.14 -3.88
N SER A 330 9.99 13.33 -2.79
CA SER A 330 11.42 13.04 -2.68
C SER A 330 11.71 11.55 -2.49
N ARG A 331 10.72 10.80 -1.97
CA ARG A 331 10.85 9.32 -1.78
C ARG A 331 9.87 8.58 -2.68
N GLY A 332 10.19 7.31 -2.93
CA GLY A 332 9.32 6.38 -3.60
C GLY A 332 8.54 5.47 -2.65
N TRP A 333 7.52 4.83 -3.19
CA TRP A 333 6.70 3.82 -2.52
C TRP A 333 6.62 2.56 -3.38
N PRO A 334 6.47 1.37 -2.77
CA PRO A 334 6.14 0.17 -3.52
C PRO A 334 4.81 0.29 -4.28
N TYR A 335 3.93 1.19 -3.82
CA TYR A 335 2.60 1.37 -4.39
C TYR A 335 1.99 2.72 -4.01
N THR A 336 1.40 3.42 -4.99
CA THR A 336 0.62 4.65 -4.80
C THR A 336 -0.75 4.52 -5.45
N GLY A 337 -1.80 4.98 -4.75
CA GLY A 337 -3.18 5.00 -5.20
C GLY A 337 -3.66 6.40 -5.59
N ASN A 338 -4.95 6.66 -5.35
CA ASN A 338 -5.58 7.94 -5.63
C ASN A 338 -4.86 9.10 -4.98
N VAL A 339 -4.85 10.22 -5.70
CA VAL A 339 -4.27 11.49 -5.28
C VAL A 339 -5.34 12.58 -5.38
N ALA A 340 -5.28 13.56 -4.48
CA ALA A 340 -6.11 14.76 -4.52
C ALA A 340 -5.28 16.00 -4.13
N TRP A 341 -5.53 17.15 -4.77
CA TRP A 341 -4.91 18.40 -4.40
C TRP A 341 -5.59 19.00 -3.16
N LEU A 342 -4.79 19.62 -2.31
CA LEU A 342 -5.31 20.51 -1.26
C LEU A 342 -5.93 21.75 -1.91
N SER A 343 -7.01 22.27 -1.32
CA SER A 343 -7.79 23.36 -1.90
C SER A 343 -7.02 24.67 -2.06
N ASP A 344 -5.99 24.90 -1.26
CA ASP A 344 -5.11 26.07 -1.34
C ASP A 344 -3.93 25.87 -2.31
N GLY A 345 -3.82 24.72 -2.95
CA GLY A 345 -2.73 24.37 -3.86
C GLY A 345 -1.37 24.16 -3.18
N SER A 346 -1.33 24.11 -1.84
CA SER A 346 -0.07 23.96 -1.08
C SER A 346 0.52 22.55 -1.12
N GLY A 347 -0.23 21.55 -1.63
CA GLY A 347 0.22 20.19 -1.70
C GLY A 347 -0.84 19.21 -2.17
N VAL A 348 -0.54 17.93 -2.00
CA VAL A 348 -1.39 16.82 -2.39
C VAL A 348 -1.58 15.84 -1.22
N VAL A 349 -2.74 15.19 -1.17
CA VAL A 349 -3.03 14.05 -0.30
C VAL A 349 -3.17 12.82 -1.19
N PHE A 350 -2.61 11.71 -0.79
CA PHE A 350 -2.61 10.49 -1.60
C PHE A 350 -2.59 9.22 -0.74
N VAL A 351 -3.03 8.13 -1.32
CA VAL A 351 -2.93 6.80 -0.72
C VAL A 351 -1.60 6.18 -1.13
N ALA A 352 -0.85 5.63 -0.18
CA ALA A 352 0.38 4.91 -0.49
C ALA A 352 0.69 3.82 0.55
N ARG A 353 1.46 2.84 0.12
CA ARG A 353 1.94 1.73 0.93
C ARG A 353 3.43 1.93 1.23
N GLU A 354 3.79 1.95 2.50
CA GLU A 354 5.18 2.20 2.91
C GLU A 354 6.10 1.00 2.66
N GLN A 355 5.58 -0.20 2.81
CA GLN A 355 6.24 -1.47 2.51
C GLN A 355 5.27 -2.36 1.72
N ARG A 356 5.79 -3.35 0.99
CA ARG A 356 5.03 -4.13 0.01
C ARG A 356 3.74 -4.75 0.55
N LEU A 357 3.73 -5.24 1.78
CA LEU A 357 2.57 -5.87 2.42
C LEU A 357 1.95 -5.02 3.54
N ALA A 358 2.50 -3.83 3.83
CA ALA A 358 1.94 -2.93 4.83
C ALA A 358 0.55 -2.43 4.39
N PRO A 359 -0.35 -2.08 5.33
CA PRO A 359 -1.60 -1.44 5.01
C PRO A 359 -1.39 -0.15 4.20
N LEU A 360 -2.26 0.09 3.23
CA LEU A 360 -2.31 1.35 2.52
C LEU A 360 -2.73 2.44 3.52
N GLN A 361 -2.01 3.55 3.52
CA GLN A 361 -2.25 4.68 4.40
C GLN A 361 -2.40 5.97 3.61
N ILE A 362 -2.98 6.99 4.21
CA ILE A 362 -3.14 8.30 3.60
C ILE A 362 -1.93 9.16 3.97
N TRP A 363 -1.34 9.80 2.98
CA TRP A 363 -0.14 10.64 3.07
C TRP A 363 -0.42 12.02 2.54
N GLN A 364 0.37 13.01 2.95
CA GLN A 364 0.37 14.36 2.44
C GLN A 364 1.79 14.75 2.02
N ALA A 365 1.93 15.42 0.89
CA ALA A 365 3.19 16.05 0.46
C ALA A 365 2.94 17.51 0.05
N SER A 366 3.86 18.40 0.39
CA SER A 366 3.79 19.82 0.01
C SER A 366 4.19 20.00 -1.46
N TYR A 367 3.60 21.01 -2.11
CA TYR A 367 3.95 21.45 -3.46
C TYR A 367 4.70 22.79 -3.39
N PRO A 368 5.76 23.04 -4.21
CA PRO A 368 6.22 22.23 -5.33
C PRO A 368 7.12 21.05 -4.95
N GLU A 369 7.64 20.99 -3.77
CA GLU A 369 8.52 19.93 -3.25
C GLU A 369 8.38 19.86 -1.73
N GLY A 370 8.31 18.68 -1.18
CA GLY A 370 8.25 18.50 0.28
C GLY A 370 8.36 17.05 0.70
N GLU A 371 8.87 16.86 1.90
CA GLU A 371 8.90 15.54 2.54
C GLU A 371 7.48 15.06 2.81
N PRO A 372 7.13 13.84 2.36
CA PRO A 372 5.82 13.29 2.61
C PRO A 372 5.58 13.01 4.09
N ARG A 373 4.42 13.39 4.58
CA ARG A 373 3.95 13.13 5.94
C ARG A 373 2.80 12.13 5.92
N ARG A 374 2.88 11.10 6.74
CA ARG A 374 1.79 10.14 6.93
C ARG A 374 0.68 10.81 7.74
N LEU A 375 -0.55 10.75 7.24
CA LEU A 375 -1.73 11.28 7.91
C LEU A 375 -2.38 10.22 8.79
N THR A 376 -2.69 9.05 8.27
CA THR A 376 -3.31 7.96 9.03
C THR A 376 -2.25 7.03 9.61
N ASN A 377 -2.49 6.50 10.81
CA ASN A 377 -1.57 5.60 11.51
C ASN A 377 -2.32 4.48 12.26
N ASP A 378 -3.50 4.12 11.78
CA ASP A 378 -4.28 3.01 12.30
C ASP A 378 -3.83 1.65 11.70
N LEU A 379 -4.46 0.58 12.15
CA LEU A 379 -4.18 -0.78 11.68
C LEU A 379 -4.96 -1.14 10.40
N ASN A 380 -5.89 -0.29 10.00
CA ASN A 380 -6.74 -0.52 8.85
C ASN A 380 -6.01 -0.15 7.56
N SER A 381 -6.48 -0.65 6.45
CA SER A 381 -6.02 -0.29 5.12
C SER A 381 -7.01 0.66 4.46
N TYR A 382 -6.52 1.58 3.65
CA TYR A 382 -7.37 2.47 2.85
C TYR A 382 -7.37 2.01 1.40
N ASP A 383 -8.56 2.08 0.78
CA ASP A 383 -8.71 1.61 -0.59
C ASP A 383 -7.90 2.45 -1.57
N TYR A 384 -7.43 1.80 -2.59
CA TYR A 384 -6.57 2.34 -3.62
C TYR A 384 -7.24 3.39 -4.51
N TYR A 385 -8.52 3.18 -4.85
CA TYR A 385 -9.28 4.03 -5.77
C TYR A 385 -10.12 5.10 -5.07
N SER A 386 -10.13 5.11 -3.75
CA SER A 386 -11.08 5.90 -2.97
C SER A 386 -10.38 6.94 -2.12
N LEU A 387 -10.25 8.14 -2.65
CA LEU A 387 -9.80 9.33 -1.93
C LEU A 387 -10.40 10.57 -2.60
N SER A 388 -11.18 11.35 -1.87
CA SER A 388 -11.80 12.57 -2.38
C SER A 388 -11.90 13.63 -1.28
N LEU A 389 -11.64 14.91 -1.61
CA LEU A 389 -11.66 16.03 -0.69
C LEU A 389 -12.84 16.98 -0.99
N THR A 390 -13.31 17.66 0.07
CA THR A 390 -14.21 18.82 -0.06
C THR A 390 -13.49 20.01 -0.70
N ALA A 391 -14.24 20.92 -1.34
CA ALA A 391 -13.67 22.09 -1.99
C ALA A 391 -12.94 23.04 -1.03
N ASP A 392 -13.31 23.04 0.26
CA ASP A 392 -12.62 23.80 1.31
C ASP A 392 -11.38 23.10 1.88
N GLY A 393 -11.13 21.83 1.49
CA GLY A 393 -9.99 21.03 1.91
C GLY A 393 -10.02 20.56 3.37
N ARG A 394 -11.16 20.73 4.08
CA ARG A 394 -11.27 20.42 5.52
C ARG A 394 -11.74 19.00 5.83
N ALA A 395 -12.25 18.33 4.84
CA ALA A 395 -12.68 16.95 4.98
C ALA A 395 -12.31 16.13 3.75
N LEU A 396 -12.03 14.87 3.97
CA LEU A 396 -11.81 13.89 2.93
C LEU A 396 -12.60 12.61 3.24
N VAL A 397 -12.94 11.87 2.21
CA VAL A 397 -13.51 10.52 2.33
C VAL A 397 -12.58 9.51 1.68
N ALA A 398 -12.58 8.32 2.27
CA ALA A 398 -11.90 7.14 1.72
C ALA A 398 -12.68 5.89 2.10
N VAL A 399 -12.50 4.79 1.38
CA VAL A 399 -12.94 3.47 1.84
C VAL A 399 -11.89 2.90 2.77
N GLN A 400 -12.29 2.59 3.99
CA GLN A 400 -11.46 1.88 4.96
C GLN A 400 -11.79 0.39 4.89
N THR A 401 -10.75 -0.43 4.80
CA THR A 401 -10.84 -1.88 4.74
C THR A 401 -10.33 -2.48 6.04
N ASP A 402 -11.16 -3.28 6.68
CA ASP A 402 -10.81 -4.06 7.87
C ASP A 402 -10.67 -5.53 7.45
N PRO A 403 -9.48 -5.98 7.00
CA PRO A 403 -9.29 -7.37 6.64
C PRO A 403 -9.18 -8.22 7.92
N VAL A 404 -9.95 -9.29 7.98
CA VAL A 404 -9.87 -10.28 9.06
C VAL A 404 -9.81 -11.65 8.45
N SER A 405 -8.78 -12.43 8.77
CA SER A 405 -8.78 -13.86 8.54
C SER A 405 -8.39 -14.60 9.80
N ASN A 406 -9.10 -15.68 10.08
CA ASN A 406 -8.82 -16.58 11.19
C ASN A 406 -8.69 -18.01 10.71
N ILE A 407 -7.96 -18.81 11.45
CA ILE A 407 -7.73 -20.22 11.13
C ILE A 407 -8.79 -21.08 11.80
N TRP A 408 -9.37 -21.98 11.03
CA TRP A 408 -10.38 -22.96 11.46
C TRP A 408 -9.92 -24.35 11.13
N VAL A 409 -10.18 -25.32 12.01
CA VAL A 409 -9.79 -26.73 11.85
C VAL A 409 -10.94 -27.65 12.21
N GLY A 410 -11.06 -28.73 11.46
CA GLY A 410 -12.02 -29.81 11.75
C GLY A 410 -11.91 -30.99 10.78
N PRO A 411 -12.86 -31.93 10.79
CA PRO A 411 -12.87 -33.08 9.89
C PRO A 411 -12.88 -32.70 8.43
N SER A 412 -12.05 -33.32 7.60
CA SER A 412 -11.95 -32.99 6.16
C SER A 412 -13.22 -33.30 5.35
N GLY A 413 -14.10 -34.16 5.85
CA GLY A 413 -15.37 -34.53 5.21
C GLY A 413 -16.59 -33.71 5.64
N ASP A 414 -16.46 -32.85 6.65
CA ASP A 414 -17.58 -32.07 7.17
C ASP A 414 -17.18 -30.66 7.58
N SER A 415 -17.38 -29.73 6.67
CA SER A 415 -17.05 -28.32 6.89
C SER A 415 -17.91 -27.62 7.96
N SER A 416 -19.02 -28.22 8.40
CA SER A 416 -19.87 -27.67 9.47
C SER A 416 -19.27 -27.84 10.86
N GLN A 417 -18.32 -28.76 11.03
CA GLN A 417 -17.65 -29.06 12.30
C GLN A 417 -16.33 -28.32 12.49
N LEU A 418 -15.98 -27.39 11.60
CA LEU A 418 -14.77 -26.59 11.76
C LEU A 418 -14.87 -25.69 12.99
N ARG A 419 -13.80 -25.66 13.79
CA ARG A 419 -13.66 -24.85 14.99
C ARG A 419 -12.56 -23.81 14.81
N ALA A 420 -12.75 -22.62 15.34
CA ALA A 420 -11.73 -21.58 15.30
C ALA A 420 -10.51 -21.98 16.16
N VAL A 421 -9.35 -21.96 15.57
CA VAL A 421 -8.04 -22.08 16.22
C VAL A 421 -7.54 -20.71 16.64
N THR A 422 -7.82 -19.70 15.82
CA THR A 422 -7.51 -18.30 16.11
C THR A 422 -8.77 -17.46 16.04
N SER A 423 -8.80 -16.31 16.76
CA SER A 423 -10.00 -15.46 16.87
C SER A 423 -9.66 -13.99 17.05
N ARG A 424 -8.56 -13.53 16.48
CA ARG A 424 -8.12 -12.14 16.59
C ARG A 424 -8.93 -11.23 15.67
N ARG A 425 -9.15 -10.00 16.11
CA ARG A 425 -9.76 -8.94 15.30
C ARG A 425 -8.68 -8.08 14.66
N ASN A 426 -8.94 -7.58 13.46
CA ASN A 426 -8.03 -6.72 12.70
C ASN A 426 -6.63 -7.36 12.52
N VAL A 427 -6.59 -8.68 12.32
CA VAL A 427 -5.37 -9.46 12.07
C VAL A 427 -5.67 -10.45 10.96
N GLN A 428 -4.73 -10.59 10.06
CA GLN A 428 -4.76 -11.60 9.01
C GLN A 428 -3.90 -12.79 9.46
N GLU A 429 -4.54 -13.94 9.68
CA GLU A 429 -3.86 -15.17 10.09
C GLU A 429 -4.01 -16.24 9.02
N GLY A 430 -2.89 -16.73 8.52
CA GLY A 430 -2.84 -17.69 7.42
C GLY A 430 -3.35 -17.14 6.09
N HIS A 431 -3.28 -15.81 5.91
CA HIS A 431 -3.78 -15.15 4.71
C HIS A 431 -2.98 -15.54 3.47
N TYR A 432 -1.66 -15.52 3.57
CA TYR A 432 -0.75 -15.86 2.48
C TYR A 432 -0.27 -17.31 2.53
N GLY A 433 -0.35 -17.97 3.69
CA GLY A 433 0.08 -19.35 3.81
C GLY A 433 -0.35 -20.02 5.12
N LEU A 434 -0.79 -21.27 4.98
CA LEU A 434 -1.24 -22.13 6.07
C LEU A 434 -0.85 -23.56 5.76
N VAL A 435 -0.10 -24.22 6.64
CA VAL A 435 0.39 -25.58 6.41
C VAL A 435 0.42 -26.37 7.71
N TRP A 436 0.26 -27.68 7.60
CA TRP A 436 0.43 -28.63 8.70
C TRP A 436 1.89 -29.05 8.86
N THR A 437 2.34 -29.21 10.11
CA THR A 437 3.56 -29.93 10.40
C THR A 437 3.30 -31.44 10.45
N PRO A 438 4.30 -32.31 10.22
CA PRO A 438 4.15 -33.75 10.43
C PRO A 438 3.74 -34.10 11.85
N ALA A 439 4.05 -33.27 12.84
CA ALA A 439 3.68 -33.43 14.25
C ALA A 439 2.24 -32.95 14.58
N GLY A 440 1.44 -32.57 13.58
CA GLY A 440 0.05 -32.14 13.76
C GLY A 440 -0.15 -30.76 14.34
N LYS A 441 0.86 -29.85 14.22
CA LYS A 441 0.71 -28.41 14.49
C LYS A 441 0.47 -27.66 13.20
N LEU A 442 0.04 -26.40 13.29
CA LEU A 442 -0.13 -25.49 12.16
C LEU A 442 1.00 -24.46 12.12
N VAL A 443 1.52 -24.19 10.92
CA VAL A 443 2.42 -23.09 10.63
C VAL A 443 1.71 -22.15 9.67
N TYR A 444 1.76 -20.84 9.93
CA TYR A 444 1.00 -19.84 9.19
C TYR A 444 1.68 -18.47 9.26
N ASP A 445 1.33 -17.59 8.36
CA ASP A 445 1.70 -16.18 8.45
C ASP A 445 0.68 -15.38 9.27
N SER A 446 1.14 -14.35 9.97
CA SER A 446 0.29 -13.42 10.73
C SER A 446 0.89 -12.02 10.73
N ASP A 447 0.05 -11.01 10.56
CA ASP A 447 0.41 -9.59 10.62
C ASP A 447 0.19 -8.96 12.01
N VAL A 448 0.01 -9.78 13.04
CA VAL A 448 -0.23 -9.34 14.44
C VAL A 448 0.85 -8.38 14.96
N THR A 449 2.06 -8.44 14.43
CA THR A 449 3.18 -7.54 14.74
C THR A 449 3.30 -6.36 13.78
N ARG A 450 2.27 -6.07 12.97
CA ARG A 450 2.23 -5.08 11.88
C ARG A 450 3.09 -5.42 10.65
N LYS A 451 3.85 -6.48 10.70
CA LYS A 451 4.53 -7.11 9.58
C LYS A 451 4.16 -8.57 9.58
N ALA A 452 4.02 -9.12 8.39
CA ALA A 452 3.78 -10.55 8.27
C ALA A 452 4.97 -11.30 8.87
N SER A 453 4.69 -12.25 9.74
CA SER A 453 5.69 -13.09 10.39
C SER A 453 5.18 -14.52 10.48
N ILE A 454 6.09 -15.48 10.51
CA ILE A 454 5.73 -16.89 10.52
C ILE A 454 5.50 -17.35 11.96
N TRP A 455 4.36 -17.97 12.19
CA TRP A 455 3.91 -18.48 13.48
C TRP A 455 3.63 -19.97 13.43
N MET A 456 3.72 -20.61 14.58
CA MET A 456 3.31 -22.00 14.79
C MET A 456 2.35 -22.07 15.97
N VAL A 457 1.31 -22.92 15.88
CA VAL A 457 0.29 -23.10 16.93
C VAL A 457 -0.20 -24.53 16.98
N ASN A 458 -0.64 -24.96 18.15
CA ASN A 458 -1.37 -26.23 18.29
C ASN A 458 -2.79 -26.10 17.69
N VAL A 459 -3.38 -27.19 17.23
CA VAL A 459 -4.73 -27.19 16.63
C VAL A 459 -5.86 -26.77 17.59
N ASP A 460 -5.60 -26.76 18.89
CA ASP A 460 -6.50 -26.25 19.91
C ASP A 460 -6.32 -24.74 20.19
N GLY A 461 -5.45 -24.07 19.42
CA GLY A 461 -5.14 -22.64 19.57
C GLY A 461 -4.15 -22.31 20.68
N ARG A 462 -3.63 -23.31 21.39
CA ARG A 462 -2.67 -23.08 22.47
C ARG A 462 -1.23 -23.00 21.95
N GLU A 463 -0.37 -22.39 22.77
CA GLU A 463 1.07 -22.25 22.53
C GLU A 463 1.43 -21.60 21.18
N PRO A 464 0.85 -20.44 20.84
CA PRO A 464 1.27 -19.73 19.66
C PRO A 464 2.72 -19.26 19.84
N LYS A 465 3.58 -19.62 18.88
CA LYS A 465 5.01 -19.27 18.87
C LYS A 465 5.37 -18.60 17.57
N SER A 466 5.99 -17.43 17.62
CA SER A 466 6.62 -16.82 16.45
C SER A 466 7.90 -17.56 16.09
N LEU A 467 8.06 -17.88 14.82
CA LEU A 467 9.27 -18.52 14.27
C LEU A 467 10.20 -17.49 13.63
N THR A 468 9.68 -16.31 13.24
CA THR A 468 10.49 -15.20 12.72
C THR A 468 10.30 -13.96 13.59
N ASP A 469 11.26 -13.02 13.51
CA ASP A 469 11.38 -11.87 14.41
C ASP A 469 10.42 -10.70 14.11
N GLY A 470 9.66 -10.76 12.99
CA GLY A 470 8.81 -9.66 12.54
C GLY A 470 9.57 -8.41 12.08
N ALA A 471 10.88 -8.48 11.91
CA ALA A 471 11.67 -7.36 11.38
C ALA A 471 11.40 -7.11 9.89
N ASN A 472 10.98 -8.13 9.16
CA ASN A 472 10.65 -8.11 7.74
C ASN A 472 9.26 -8.71 7.53
N ASP A 473 8.71 -8.58 6.32
CA ASP A 473 7.52 -9.34 5.95
C ASP A 473 7.96 -10.74 5.53
N ASP A 474 7.55 -11.72 6.33
CA ASP A 474 7.77 -13.16 6.12
C ASP A 474 6.41 -13.84 5.95
N PHE A 475 6.18 -14.54 4.83
CA PHE A 475 4.85 -15.05 4.45
C PHE A 475 4.95 -16.32 3.58
N MET A 476 3.81 -16.97 3.30
CA MET A 476 3.71 -18.20 2.51
C MET A 476 4.59 -19.33 3.08
N PRO A 477 4.45 -19.72 4.37
CA PRO A 477 5.24 -20.82 4.90
C PRO A 477 4.88 -22.17 4.29
N GLU A 478 5.90 -22.99 4.03
CA GLU A 478 5.82 -24.39 3.70
C GLU A 478 6.72 -25.19 4.63
N VAL A 479 6.25 -26.33 5.13
CA VAL A 479 7.01 -27.18 6.04
C VAL A 479 7.56 -28.38 5.28
N SER A 480 8.84 -28.71 5.48
CA SER A 480 9.42 -29.92 4.91
C SER A 480 8.73 -31.17 5.43
N SER A 481 8.53 -32.17 4.58
CA SER A 481 7.81 -33.41 4.94
C SER A 481 8.47 -34.21 6.09
N ASP A 482 9.78 -33.99 6.29
CA ASP A 482 10.53 -34.56 7.42
C ASP A 482 10.43 -33.70 8.71
N GLY A 483 9.76 -32.55 8.65
CA GLY A 483 9.51 -31.66 9.78
C GLY A 483 10.75 -30.92 10.31
N ARG A 484 11.86 -30.86 9.57
CA ARG A 484 13.09 -30.21 10.03
C ARG A 484 13.08 -28.69 9.85
N CYS A 485 12.44 -28.19 8.81
CA CYS A 485 12.51 -26.76 8.48
C CYS A 485 11.23 -26.21 7.88
N VAL A 486 11.15 -24.89 7.91
CA VAL A 486 10.13 -24.07 7.24
C VAL A 486 10.81 -23.27 6.14
N VAL A 487 10.29 -23.34 4.91
CA VAL A 487 10.63 -22.45 3.80
C VAL A 487 9.55 -21.39 3.70
N PHE A 488 9.92 -20.13 3.42
CA PHE A 488 8.98 -19.03 3.35
C PHE A 488 9.50 -17.91 2.43
N GLY A 489 8.61 -17.08 1.94
CA GLY A 489 8.95 -15.83 1.25
C GLY A 489 9.30 -14.74 2.24
N SER A 490 10.33 -13.92 1.96
CA SER A 490 10.77 -12.82 2.82
C SER A 490 11.18 -11.60 2.02
N THR A 491 10.93 -10.43 2.60
CA THR A 491 11.34 -9.13 2.01
C THR A 491 12.73 -8.66 2.46
N ARG A 492 13.50 -9.46 3.21
CA ARG A 492 14.80 -9.11 3.82
C ARG A 492 15.85 -8.59 2.83
N ARG A 493 15.88 -9.10 1.61
CA ARG A 493 16.82 -8.71 0.54
C ARG A 493 16.11 -8.71 -0.82
N GLY A 494 14.98 -8.00 -0.91
CA GLY A 494 14.04 -8.19 -1.99
C GLY A 494 13.12 -9.37 -1.67
N PHE A 495 12.21 -9.69 -2.61
CA PHE A 495 11.28 -10.80 -2.42
C PHE A 495 11.97 -12.13 -2.75
N GLN A 496 12.45 -12.85 -1.73
CA GLN A 496 13.29 -14.04 -1.84
C GLN A 496 12.76 -15.19 -0.99
N LEU A 497 13.11 -16.41 -1.34
CA LEU A 497 12.87 -17.60 -0.50
C LEU A 497 13.96 -17.74 0.55
N TRP A 498 13.53 -18.01 1.75
CA TRP A 498 14.35 -18.29 2.91
C TRP A 498 13.91 -19.60 3.57
N ARG A 499 14.80 -20.19 4.31
CA ARG A 499 14.55 -21.35 5.15
C ARG A 499 15.01 -21.10 6.58
N ILE A 500 14.26 -21.60 7.57
CA ILE A 500 14.64 -21.68 8.99
C ILE A 500 14.41 -23.09 9.51
N ASN A 501 15.06 -23.46 10.61
CA ASN A 501 14.70 -24.66 11.36
C ASN A 501 13.31 -24.49 12.02
N MET A 502 12.67 -25.59 12.42
CA MET A 502 11.35 -25.56 13.08
C MET A 502 11.32 -24.82 14.42
N ASP A 503 12.46 -24.56 15.02
CA ASP A 503 12.58 -23.73 16.23
C ASP A 503 12.75 -22.22 15.95
N GLY A 504 12.88 -21.82 14.67
CA GLY A 504 13.12 -20.47 14.21
C GLY A 504 14.62 -20.14 14.02
N SER A 505 15.51 -21.06 14.31
CA SER A 505 16.96 -20.85 14.18
C SER A 505 17.47 -21.05 12.76
N ASN A 506 18.74 -20.67 12.52
CA ASN A 506 19.53 -20.92 11.31
C ASN A 506 18.85 -20.44 10.00
N PRO A 507 18.60 -19.14 9.81
CA PRO A 507 18.03 -18.61 8.58
C PRO A 507 19.02 -18.71 7.41
N ILE A 508 18.59 -19.32 6.30
CA ILE A 508 19.36 -19.50 5.07
C ILE A 508 18.57 -18.91 3.92
N GLN A 509 19.18 -18.06 3.11
CA GLN A 509 18.62 -17.57 1.86
C GLN A 509 18.77 -18.62 0.75
N LEU A 510 17.67 -18.97 0.09
CA LEU A 510 17.63 -20.01 -0.96
C LEU A 510 17.71 -19.43 -2.36
N THR A 511 17.12 -18.25 -2.60
CA THR A 511 17.08 -17.59 -3.92
C THR A 511 17.74 -16.22 -3.88
N HIS A 512 18.27 -15.77 -5.02
CA HIS A 512 18.99 -14.49 -5.15
C HIS A 512 18.51 -13.66 -6.34
N GLU A 513 17.68 -14.25 -7.22
CA GLU A 513 17.07 -13.57 -8.35
C GLU A 513 15.90 -12.70 -7.90
N THR A 514 15.66 -11.60 -8.61
CA THR A 514 14.51 -10.73 -8.35
C THR A 514 13.22 -11.34 -8.87
N GLY A 515 12.20 -11.41 -8.03
CA GLY A 515 10.86 -11.92 -8.40
C GLY A 515 10.09 -12.35 -7.17
N ALA A 516 8.77 -12.45 -7.30
CA ALA A 516 7.90 -12.96 -6.23
C ALA A 516 7.67 -14.46 -6.46
N PRO A 517 8.50 -15.36 -5.91
CA PRO A 517 8.37 -16.77 -6.18
C PRO A 517 7.14 -17.35 -5.47
N THR A 518 6.32 -18.08 -6.22
CA THR A 518 5.44 -19.10 -5.65
C THR A 518 6.20 -20.42 -5.66
N PHE A 519 6.02 -21.26 -4.66
CA PHE A 519 6.87 -22.43 -4.47
C PHE A 519 6.17 -23.60 -3.77
N SER A 520 6.79 -24.76 -3.83
CA SER A 520 6.46 -25.94 -3.04
C SER A 520 7.72 -26.75 -2.71
N ILE A 521 7.65 -27.57 -1.68
CA ILE A 521 8.74 -28.48 -1.29
C ILE A 521 8.46 -29.88 -1.86
N THR A 522 9.50 -30.56 -2.39
CA THR A 522 9.35 -31.95 -2.83
C THR A 522 9.05 -32.89 -1.64
N PRO A 523 8.28 -33.97 -1.84
CA PRO A 523 7.93 -34.91 -0.77
C PRO A 523 9.12 -35.55 -0.06
N ASP A 524 10.27 -35.65 -0.73
CA ASP A 524 11.53 -36.16 -0.16
C ASP A 524 12.29 -35.12 0.67
N SER A 525 11.74 -33.90 0.82
CA SER A 525 12.33 -32.77 1.56
C SER A 525 13.71 -32.31 1.04
N ARG A 526 14.05 -32.59 -0.23
CA ARG A 526 15.38 -32.27 -0.78
C ARG A 526 15.40 -31.02 -1.61
N TRP A 527 14.29 -30.66 -2.25
CA TRP A 527 14.21 -29.58 -3.21
C TRP A 527 13.05 -28.63 -2.92
N VAL A 528 13.28 -27.36 -3.18
CA VAL A 528 12.26 -26.32 -3.29
C VAL A 528 12.07 -26.02 -4.77
N ILE A 529 10.83 -26.23 -5.26
CA ILE A 529 10.43 -25.93 -6.63
C ILE A 529 9.77 -24.55 -6.60
N TYR A 530 10.21 -23.62 -7.44
CA TYR A 530 9.70 -22.27 -7.41
C TYR A 530 9.58 -21.67 -8.82
N SER A 531 8.66 -20.73 -8.97
CA SER A 531 8.51 -19.95 -10.20
C SER A 531 8.96 -18.53 -9.99
N LEU A 532 9.53 -17.90 -11.01
CA LEU A 532 9.79 -16.47 -11.06
C LEU A 532 8.75 -15.79 -11.96
N TYR A 533 8.39 -14.56 -11.62
CA TYR A 533 7.51 -13.76 -12.47
C TYR A 533 8.15 -13.58 -13.86
N GLN A 534 7.48 -14.06 -14.91
CA GLN A 534 7.97 -14.12 -16.30
C GLN A 534 9.26 -14.95 -16.54
N GLY A 535 9.70 -15.74 -15.54
CA GLY A 535 11.00 -16.41 -15.57
C GLY A 535 11.01 -17.92 -15.70
N GLY A 536 9.88 -18.62 -15.69
CA GLY A 536 9.84 -20.09 -15.71
C GLY A 536 9.81 -20.75 -14.33
N ILE A 537 10.07 -22.06 -14.27
CA ILE A 537 10.10 -22.87 -13.05
C ILE A 537 11.51 -23.41 -12.80
N PHE A 538 11.97 -23.29 -11.57
CA PHE A 538 13.30 -23.68 -11.11
C PHE A 538 13.22 -24.63 -9.91
N LYS A 539 14.30 -25.32 -9.60
CA LYS A 539 14.49 -26.00 -8.32
C LYS A 539 15.80 -25.58 -7.67
N VAL A 540 15.79 -25.48 -6.36
CA VAL A 540 16.99 -25.25 -5.53
C VAL A 540 17.01 -26.28 -4.39
N SER A 541 18.19 -26.71 -3.97
CA SER A 541 18.30 -27.58 -2.80
C SER A 541 17.73 -26.86 -1.57
N ILE A 542 17.00 -27.57 -0.72
CA ILE A 542 16.48 -27.03 0.54
C ILE A 542 17.59 -26.56 1.49
N ASP A 543 18.80 -27.04 1.31
CA ASP A 543 20.00 -26.62 2.05
C ASP A 543 20.75 -25.49 1.35
N GLY A 544 20.20 -24.91 0.28
CA GLY A 544 20.81 -23.86 -0.53
C GLY A 544 21.65 -24.40 -1.68
N GLY A 545 22.18 -23.50 -2.49
CA GLY A 545 23.00 -23.84 -3.64
C GLY A 545 22.55 -23.15 -4.92
N LYS A 546 23.11 -23.60 -6.06
CA LYS A 546 22.79 -23.00 -7.37
C LYS A 546 21.43 -23.53 -7.86
N PRO A 547 20.53 -22.64 -8.29
CA PRO A 547 19.26 -23.04 -8.90
C PRO A 547 19.45 -23.82 -10.21
N ILE A 548 18.53 -24.75 -10.47
CA ILE A 548 18.46 -25.53 -11.70
C ILE A 548 17.12 -25.23 -12.38
N GLU A 549 17.17 -24.79 -13.64
CA GLU A 549 15.98 -24.54 -14.44
C GLU A 549 15.28 -25.86 -14.81
N LEU A 550 13.98 -25.93 -14.57
CA LEU A 550 13.12 -27.04 -14.97
C LEU A 550 12.29 -26.74 -16.21
N ILE A 551 11.73 -25.52 -16.27
CA ILE A 551 10.93 -25.04 -17.40
C ILE A 551 11.39 -23.64 -17.74
N ALA A 552 11.91 -23.46 -18.95
CA ALA A 552 12.34 -22.18 -19.46
C ALA A 552 11.15 -21.31 -19.86
N LYS A 553 11.14 -20.07 -19.43
CA LYS A 553 10.24 -18.97 -19.83
C LYS A 553 8.74 -19.27 -19.82
N GLY A 554 7.98 -18.37 -19.28
CA GLY A 554 6.52 -18.33 -19.23
C GLY A 554 6.03 -17.61 -17.98
N ASN A 555 4.79 -17.14 -18.02
CA ASN A 555 4.12 -16.64 -16.83
C ASN A 555 3.55 -17.83 -16.03
N LEU A 556 4.46 -18.63 -15.42
CA LEU A 556 4.15 -19.87 -14.73
C LEU A 556 4.07 -19.61 -13.24
N ARG A 557 3.02 -20.11 -12.58
CA ARG A 557 2.71 -19.81 -11.17
C ARG A 557 2.31 -21.07 -10.41
N TYR A 558 2.51 -21.05 -9.10
CA TYR A 558 2.06 -22.09 -8.16
C TYR A 558 2.53 -23.49 -8.53
N PRO A 559 3.83 -23.73 -8.70
CA PRO A 559 4.33 -25.07 -8.93
C PRO A 559 4.05 -25.95 -7.72
N GLN A 560 3.40 -27.10 -7.92
CA GLN A 560 3.03 -28.05 -6.88
C GLN A 560 3.46 -29.46 -7.29
N VAL A 561 4.35 -30.06 -6.52
CA VAL A 561 4.76 -31.46 -6.74
C VAL A 561 3.72 -32.41 -6.14
N SER A 562 3.36 -33.46 -6.88
CA SER A 562 2.40 -34.48 -6.36
C SER A 562 2.95 -35.20 -5.14
N PRO A 563 2.09 -35.74 -4.24
CA PRO A 563 2.54 -36.42 -3.02
C PRO A 563 3.48 -37.61 -3.27
N ASP A 564 3.39 -38.25 -4.43
CA ASP A 564 4.29 -39.34 -4.83
C ASP A 564 5.57 -38.90 -5.53
N GLY A 565 5.73 -37.57 -5.71
CA GLY A 565 6.89 -36.95 -6.35
C GLY A 565 6.99 -37.10 -7.87
N LYS A 566 5.98 -37.67 -8.56
CA LYS A 566 6.07 -38.00 -9.98
C LYS A 566 5.54 -36.93 -10.91
N LEU A 567 4.63 -36.08 -10.44
CA LEU A 567 3.97 -35.08 -11.25
C LEU A 567 4.27 -33.66 -10.71
N LEU A 568 4.29 -32.71 -11.62
CA LEU A 568 4.34 -31.28 -11.32
C LEU A 568 3.11 -30.61 -11.93
N ALA A 569 2.33 -29.93 -11.10
CA ALA A 569 1.24 -29.09 -11.55
C ALA A 569 1.64 -27.61 -11.43
N TYR A 570 1.24 -26.76 -12.38
CA TYR A 570 1.45 -25.33 -12.32
C TYR A 570 0.36 -24.57 -13.08
N ALA A 571 0.10 -23.34 -12.68
CA ALA A 571 -0.83 -22.45 -13.38
C ALA A 571 -0.11 -21.65 -14.47
N PHE A 572 -0.80 -21.39 -15.59
CA PHE A 572 -0.33 -20.56 -16.70
C PHE A 572 -1.52 -19.86 -17.37
N ASP A 573 -1.26 -18.79 -18.10
CA ASP A 573 -2.26 -18.12 -18.91
C ASP A 573 -2.24 -18.68 -20.34
N ASP A 574 -3.38 -19.18 -20.80
CA ASP A 574 -3.53 -19.69 -22.17
C ASP A 574 -3.35 -18.56 -23.19
N GLU A 575 -2.45 -18.74 -24.14
CA GLU A 575 -2.07 -17.68 -25.09
C GLU A 575 -3.24 -17.18 -25.94
N LYS A 576 -4.20 -18.06 -26.25
CA LYS A 576 -5.33 -17.75 -27.14
C LYS A 576 -6.49 -17.13 -26.38
N THR A 577 -6.86 -17.72 -25.23
CA THR A 577 -8.04 -17.31 -24.48
C THR A 577 -7.73 -16.29 -23.40
N LYS A 578 -6.44 -16.10 -23.06
CA LYS A 578 -5.95 -15.31 -21.92
C LYS A 578 -6.58 -15.73 -20.58
N ARG A 579 -7.11 -16.94 -20.51
CA ARG A 579 -7.69 -17.51 -19.31
C ARG A 579 -6.66 -18.37 -18.57
N PRO A 580 -6.69 -18.37 -17.23
CA PRO A 580 -5.79 -19.23 -16.47
C PRO A 580 -6.16 -20.71 -16.61
N LYS A 581 -5.15 -21.53 -16.79
CA LYS A 581 -5.23 -22.99 -16.85
C LYS A 581 -4.21 -23.60 -15.89
N ILE A 582 -4.43 -24.86 -15.51
CA ILE A 582 -3.44 -25.68 -14.80
C ILE A 582 -2.90 -26.71 -15.78
N ALA A 583 -1.59 -26.79 -15.91
CA ALA A 583 -0.90 -27.89 -16.56
C ALA A 583 -0.41 -28.90 -15.51
N VAL A 584 -0.53 -30.17 -15.83
CA VAL A 584 0.08 -31.29 -15.09
C VAL A 584 1.06 -31.97 -16.02
N ILE A 585 2.31 -32.09 -15.60
CA ILE A 585 3.41 -32.68 -16.37
C ILE A 585 4.10 -33.79 -15.56
N GLN A 586 4.83 -34.67 -16.23
CA GLN A 586 5.78 -35.57 -15.58
C GLN A 586 6.93 -34.76 -14.98
N PHE A 587 7.25 -34.99 -13.70
CA PHE A 587 8.27 -34.19 -13.00
C PHE A 587 9.67 -34.40 -13.56
N ASP A 588 10.01 -35.64 -13.96
CA ASP A 588 11.34 -35.99 -14.45
C ASP A 588 11.58 -35.71 -15.96
N GLY A 589 10.54 -35.53 -16.74
CA GLY A 589 10.69 -35.41 -18.20
C GLY A 589 9.90 -34.28 -18.85
N GLY A 590 9.15 -33.50 -18.10
CA GLY A 590 8.40 -32.35 -18.60
C GLY A 590 7.26 -32.70 -19.56
N SER A 591 6.95 -33.98 -19.79
CA SER A 591 5.88 -34.41 -20.68
C SER A 591 4.52 -34.01 -20.14
N LEU A 592 3.70 -33.34 -20.98
CA LEU A 592 2.35 -32.92 -20.61
C LEU A 592 1.46 -34.15 -20.37
N VAL A 593 0.88 -34.25 -19.19
CA VAL A 593 -0.10 -35.27 -18.81
C VAL A 593 -1.51 -34.76 -19.08
N LYS A 594 -1.84 -33.55 -18.60
CA LYS A 594 -3.18 -32.97 -18.75
C LYS A 594 -3.18 -31.47 -18.54
N THR A 595 -4.21 -30.82 -19.09
CA THR A 595 -4.52 -29.40 -18.85
C THR A 595 -5.95 -29.28 -18.35
N PHE A 596 -6.18 -28.41 -17.36
CA PHE A 596 -7.49 -28.10 -16.79
C PHE A 596 -7.77 -26.60 -16.91
N GLU A 597 -9.01 -26.26 -17.22
CA GLU A 597 -9.49 -24.89 -17.10
C GLU A 597 -9.85 -24.59 -15.64
N LEU A 598 -9.38 -23.46 -15.12
CA LEU A 598 -9.83 -22.97 -13.83
C LEU A 598 -11.15 -22.24 -14.02
N PRO A 599 -12.18 -22.46 -13.18
CA PRO A 599 -13.38 -21.64 -13.20
C PRO A 599 -12.98 -20.19 -12.90
N VAL A 600 -13.44 -19.27 -13.73
CA VAL A 600 -13.29 -17.83 -13.47
C VAL A 600 -14.23 -17.49 -12.31
N SER A 601 -13.70 -17.20 -11.14
CA SER A 601 -14.50 -16.67 -10.03
C SER A 601 -15.06 -15.31 -10.46
N THR A 602 -16.37 -15.19 -10.54
CA THR A 602 -17.04 -13.92 -10.80
C THR A 602 -16.95 -13.06 -9.56
N GLY A 603 -16.22 -11.94 -9.62
CA GLY A 603 -16.28 -10.91 -8.57
C GLY A 603 -14.97 -10.48 -7.91
N THR A 604 -13.86 -11.13 -8.22
CA THR A 604 -12.54 -10.65 -7.78
C THR A 604 -11.62 -10.58 -8.98
N SER A 605 -10.96 -9.45 -9.19
CA SER A 605 -9.91 -9.33 -10.19
C SER A 605 -8.94 -10.48 -9.98
N PHE A 606 -8.67 -11.27 -11.04
CA PHE A 606 -7.72 -12.39 -11.01
C PHE A 606 -6.34 -11.96 -10.48
N TYR A 607 -6.01 -10.66 -10.60
CA TYR A 607 -4.78 -10.06 -10.10
C TYR A 607 -4.79 -9.80 -8.58
N GLU A 608 -5.93 -9.55 -7.94
CA GLU A 608 -5.98 -9.27 -6.50
C GLU A 608 -6.20 -10.53 -5.65
N SER A 609 -7.03 -11.46 -6.11
CA SER A 609 -7.34 -12.69 -5.34
C SER A 609 -6.45 -13.88 -5.67
N SER A 610 -5.86 -13.92 -6.86
CA SER A 610 -5.12 -15.09 -7.36
C SER A 610 -3.63 -15.09 -7.01
N PHE A 611 -3.07 -14.00 -6.48
CA PHE A 611 -1.69 -14.02 -6.00
C PHE A 611 -1.49 -14.97 -4.81
N TYR A 612 -2.57 -15.42 -4.14
CA TYR A 612 -2.50 -16.15 -2.89
C TYR A 612 -3.33 -17.44 -2.83
N HIS A 613 -4.17 -17.73 -3.84
CA HIS A 613 -5.03 -18.91 -3.85
C HIS A 613 -4.58 -19.89 -4.93
N GLY A 614 -3.49 -20.57 -4.63
CA GLY A 614 -3.05 -21.70 -5.43
C GLY A 614 -4.04 -22.87 -5.38
N PHE A 615 -3.66 -23.95 -5.97
CA PHE A 615 -4.29 -25.26 -5.81
C PHE A 615 -3.34 -26.19 -5.07
N HIS A 616 -3.88 -27.21 -4.45
CA HIS A 616 -3.12 -28.25 -3.79
C HIS A 616 -3.51 -29.62 -4.34
N TRP A 617 -2.58 -30.56 -4.28
CA TRP A 617 -2.88 -31.95 -4.55
C TRP A 617 -3.77 -32.53 -3.45
N SER A 618 -4.71 -33.41 -3.81
CA SER A 618 -5.31 -34.31 -2.82
C SER A 618 -4.23 -35.22 -2.23
N SER A 619 -4.41 -35.68 -0.98
CA SER A 619 -3.41 -36.49 -0.27
C SER A 619 -3.00 -37.78 -1.02
N ASN A 620 -3.90 -38.33 -1.83
CA ASN A 620 -3.63 -39.52 -2.67
C ASN A 620 -3.12 -39.17 -4.09
N GLY A 621 -2.87 -37.91 -4.40
CA GLY A 621 -2.40 -37.46 -5.71
C GLY A 621 -3.40 -37.62 -6.88
N ALA A 622 -4.66 -38.04 -6.61
CA ALA A 622 -5.64 -38.33 -7.67
C ALA A 622 -6.45 -37.11 -8.13
N ALA A 623 -6.30 -35.97 -7.50
CA ALA A 623 -7.06 -34.76 -7.84
C ALA A 623 -6.31 -33.48 -7.44
N LEU A 624 -6.71 -32.37 -8.04
CA LEU A 624 -6.36 -31.02 -7.59
C LEU A 624 -7.53 -30.43 -6.80
N ILE A 625 -7.22 -29.72 -5.71
CA ILE A 625 -8.18 -29.02 -4.87
C ILE A 625 -7.87 -27.53 -4.95
N TYR A 626 -8.88 -26.70 -5.16
CA TYR A 626 -8.74 -25.26 -5.31
C TYR A 626 -9.90 -24.51 -4.66
N VAL A 627 -9.68 -23.24 -4.39
CA VAL A 627 -10.73 -22.32 -3.90
C VAL A 627 -11.51 -21.78 -5.11
N ASN A 628 -12.84 -21.82 -5.02
CA ASN A 628 -13.72 -21.13 -5.95
C ASN A 628 -14.67 -20.23 -5.17
N THR A 629 -14.72 -18.95 -5.54
CA THR A 629 -15.53 -17.91 -4.90
C THR A 629 -16.69 -17.56 -5.81
N LEU A 630 -17.90 -17.78 -5.33
CA LEU A 630 -19.14 -17.45 -6.03
C LEU A 630 -19.94 -16.48 -5.18
N SER A 631 -20.29 -15.32 -5.72
CA SER A 631 -21.09 -14.30 -5.01
C SER A 631 -20.51 -13.94 -3.62
N GLY A 632 -19.18 -13.75 -3.53
CA GLY A 632 -18.51 -13.37 -2.28
C GLY A 632 -18.34 -14.50 -1.26
N VAL A 633 -18.71 -15.74 -1.58
CA VAL A 633 -18.57 -16.90 -0.71
C VAL A 633 -17.59 -17.90 -1.33
N SER A 634 -16.53 -18.24 -0.61
CA SER A 634 -15.57 -19.24 -1.06
C SER A 634 -15.88 -20.64 -0.57
N ASN A 635 -15.69 -21.60 -1.48
CA ASN A 635 -15.73 -23.02 -1.15
C ASN A 635 -14.55 -23.76 -1.81
N LEU A 636 -14.17 -24.90 -1.26
CA LEU A 636 -13.18 -25.80 -1.85
C LEU A 636 -13.85 -26.71 -2.88
N TRP A 637 -13.16 -26.89 -4.00
CA TRP A 637 -13.59 -27.72 -5.11
C TRP A 637 -12.50 -28.71 -5.49
N ARG A 638 -12.91 -29.89 -5.97
CA ARG A 638 -12.04 -31.00 -6.35
C ARG A 638 -12.16 -31.25 -7.83
N GLN A 639 -11.03 -31.20 -8.55
CA GLN A 639 -10.88 -31.58 -9.95
C GLN A 639 -10.14 -32.91 -10.04
N PRO A 640 -10.81 -34.01 -10.40
CA PRO A 640 -10.14 -35.30 -10.61
C PRO A 640 -9.17 -35.27 -11.80
N LEU A 641 -8.01 -35.94 -11.68
CA LEU A 641 -7.03 -36.02 -12.76
C LEU A 641 -7.51 -36.86 -13.95
N ASP A 642 -8.37 -37.87 -13.74
CA ASP A 642 -8.96 -38.69 -14.79
C ASP A 642 -9.92 -37.93 -15.70
N GLY A 643 -10.29 -36.68 -15.32
CA GLY A 643 -11.24 -35.82 -16.03
C GLY A 643 -12.68 -36.04 -15.63
N GLY A 644 -12.91 -36.72 -14.50
CA GLY A 644 -14.22 -36.82 -13.87
C GLY A 644 -14.80 -35.46 -13.51
N ALA A 645 -16.09 -35.44 -13.17
CA ALA A 645 -16.82 -34.22 -12.82
C ALA A 645 -16.18 -33.48 -11.62
N VAL A 646 -16.10 -32.18 -11.73
CA VAL A 646 -15.71 -31.29 -10.63
C VAL A 646 -16.74 -31.37 -9.51
N THR A 647 -16.29 -31.49 -8.26
CA THR A 647 -17.18 -31.62 -7.11
C THR A 647 -16.82 -30.58 -6.04
N GLN A 648 -17.86 -29.99 -5.44
CA GLN A 648 -17.72 -29.12 -4.29
C GLN A 648 -17.45 -29.94 -3.02
N ILE A 649 -16.43 -29.54 -2.24
CA ILE A 649 -16.03 -30.25 -1.00
C ILE A 649 -16.65 -29.59 0.23
N THR A 650 -16.64 -28.26 0.31
CA THR A 650 -17.15 -27.51 1.45
C THR A 650 -18.46 -26.81 1.10
N THR A 651 -19.27 -26.48 2.12
CA THR A 651 -20.61 -25.89 1.95
C THR A 651 -20.79 -24.60 2.75
N PHE A 652 -19.74 -23.79 2.81
CA PHE A 652 -19.78 -22.49 3.49
C PHE A 652 -20.85 -21.58 2.87
N LYS A 653 -21.46 -20.75 3.72
CA LYS A 653 -22.52 -19.79 3.35
C LYS A 653 -22.06 -18.34 3.48
N SER A 654 -20.89 -18.11 4.03
CA SER A 654 -20.27 -16.79 4.21
C SER A 654 -18.76 -16.91 4.13
N ASP A 655 -18.09 -15.78 4.05
CA ASP A 655 -16.65 -15.58 4.11
C ASP A 655 -15.86 -16.09 2.89
N ILE A 656 -14.69 -15.53 2.76
CA ILE A 656 -13.69 -15.88 1.76
C ILE A 656 -12.68 -16.84 2.39
N ILE A 657 -12.27 -17.87 1.66
CA ILE A 657 -11.14 -18.72 2.00
C ILE A 657 -9.88 -18.10 1.40
N TYR A 658 -8.92 -17.75 2.25
CA TYR A 658 -7.62 -17.22 1.83
C TYR A 658 -6.59 -18.32 1.63
N ASN A 659 -6.64 -19.37 2.46
CA ASN A 659 -5.75 -20.52 2.34
C ASN A 659 -6.35 -21.77 2.97
N PHE A 660 -5.84 -22.94 2.60
CA PHE A 660 -6.28 -24.20 3.18
C PHE A 660 -5.16 -25.25 3.15
N ALA A 661 -5.20 -26.19 4.08
CA ALA A 661 -4.28 -27.30 4.13
C ALA A 661 -4.94 -28.54 4.73
N TYR A 662 -4.63 -29.72 4.19
CA TYR A 662 -5.02 -31.00 4.80
C TYR A 662 -3.93 -31.47 5.76
N SER A 663 -4.34 -32.12 6.86
CA SER A 663 -3.39 -32.81 7.73
C SER A 663 -2.65 -33.92 6.96
N PRO A 664 -1.45 -34.34 7.40
CA PRO A 664 -0.66 -35.36 6.69
C PRO A 664 -1.41 -36.68 6.47
N ASP A 665 -2.33 -37.04 7.37
CA ASP A 665 -3.20 -38.21 7.26
C ASP A 665 -4.47 -37.97 6.43
N GLY A 666 -4.69 -36.72 5.95
CA GLY A 666 -5.85 -36.30 5.16
C GLY A 666 -7.18 -36.22 5.93
N ARG A 667 -7.18 -36.46 7.25
CA ARG A 667 -8.42 -36.54 8.06
C ARG A 667 -8.92 -35.21 8.55
N GLN A 668 -8.05 -34.21 8.65
CA GLN A 668 -8.42 -32.86 9.06
C GLN A 668 -8.17 -31.86 7.95
N LEU A 669 -8.99 -30.84 7.94
CA LEU A 669 -8.90 -29.67 7.08
C LEU A 669 -8.64 -28.44 7.95
N ALA A 670 -7.60 -27.69 7.66
CA ALA A 670 -7.38 -26.35 8.15
C ALA A 670 -7.75 -25.34 7.04
N VAL A 671 -8.47 -24.28 7.38
CA VAL A 671 -8.79 -23.18 6.47
C VAL A 671 -8.51 -21.85 7.15
N SER A 672 -7.85 -20.95 6.45
CA SER A 672 -7.85 -19.53 6.78
C SER A 672 -9.04 -18.89 6.08
N ARG A 673 -9.99 -18.39 6.85
CA ARG A 673 -11.20 -17.77 6.30
C ARG A 673 -11.59 -16.54 7.08
N GLY A 674 -12.25 -15.63 6.41
CA GLY A 674 -12.70 -14.38 7.00
C GLY A 674 -13.38 -13.47 5.99
N ASN A 675 -13.48 -12.21 6.35
CA ASN A 675 -14.15 -11.23 5.53
C ASN A 675 -13.34 -9.93 5.48
N HIS A 676 -13.48 -9.18 4.39
CA HIS A 676 -13.05 -7.80 4.29
C HIS A 676 -14.30 -6.94 4.45
N THR A 677 -14.43 -6.26 5.59
CA THR A 677 -15.43 -5.21 5.67
C THR A 677 -14.84 -3.94 5.06
N ARG A 678 -15.57 -3.36 4.13
CA ARG A 678 -15.20 -2.13 3.40
C ARG A 678 -16.28 -1.10 3.65
N ASP A 679 -15.96 -0.03 4.35
CA ASP A 679 -16.87 1.06 4.64
C ASP A 679 -16.26 2.41 4.33
N ALA A 680 -17.08 3.35 3.87
CA ALA A 680 -16.65 4.72 3.69
C ALA A 680 -16.44 5.39 5.05
N VAL A 681 -15.30 6.09 5.18
CA VAL A 681 -14.97 6.92 6.33
C VAL A 681 -14.81 8.37 5.91
N LEU A 682 -15.27 9.28 6.77
CA LEU A 682 -15.04 10.71 6.68
C LEU A 682 -13.89 11.06 7.64
N ILE A 683 -12.86 11.65 7.13
CA ILE A 683 -11.73 12.18 7.89
C ILE A 683 -11.83 13.70 7.84
N SER A 684 -11.95 14.35 8.98
CA SER A 684 -12.10 15.79 9.08
C SER A 684 -11.17 16.39 10.13
N GLU A 685 -10.81 17.63 9.98
CA GLU A 685 -10.08 18.38 11.03
C GLU A 685 -10.93 18.43 12.30
N ALA A 686 -10.32 18.15 13.46
CA ALA A 686 -10.97 18.34 14.73
C ALA A 686 -11.17 19.85 14.95
N LYS A 687 -12.41 20.25 15.25
CA LYS A 687 -12.76 21.64 15.55
C LYS A 687 -12.22 22.06 16.91
#